data_097996cad898b90a3542c7be2dabf782
#
_entry.id   097996cad898b90a3542c7be2dabf782
#
_cell.length_a   1.000
_cell.length_b   1.000
_cell.length_c   1.000
_cell.angle_alpha   90.00
_cell.angle_beta   90.00
_cell.angle_gamma   90.00
#
_symmetry.space_group_name_H-M   'P 1'
#
loop_
_entity.id
_entity.type
_entity.pdbx_description
1 polymer ?
#
loop_
_entity_poly.entity_id
_entity_poly.type
_entity_poly.pdbx_seq_one_letter_code
_entity_poly.pdbx_strand_id
1 'polypeptide(L)'
;MSGSYVPVLSSRQMQAALIVFFCCITPAFAEDNTSASWRYTTSAPRSWFESKYDDVKWSEGPGGFGAADVPELRAFTEWTASEIWLRRSTNLSAIPQNPGFYIYHLQDTEIYLNGQLAAELRGASAGYVRVPLSKEAAARLVEGTNLIAVHSSAAEVVNKASENASGKTPRFIDLHLIDGNAAPALPANSGWDWFMRQWKMWFSIGVTLVVLIALMYEKPADLVFVGAIIVLSLCNVITVAEAFGGFISNSLLMVAALFVVTAGLKETGVVDAVGARVLGPARTELGGLLMLSAFAIGTSAFLNNTPIVAMLIPVVISWCRKQHVAPSKLLIPLSFMTILGGCCSRIGTSTNLVVDGLMKKAGIPEMSFFEIGYAGIPCAIIGAIYMLTVGRKLLPERKEFMEQLGESRREYLVEMVVTPACRLIGQSIEAAGLRRLPGLFLIEVDRRGTVIAPVSPDTVLEANDRLVFTGIVGTIVDLKKIPGLEAASDTSDASAVEQRKRRLCEAVVSRSSPLIGQTVRDAQFRSHYNAAIVAIHRNGERLTTKIGDVKLESGDTLLMQTGANFVQAHRNNPDFYLVSDVEGSQPLRHENWWVAMLIFGMLLVAMFMGGSDTAMLGAFVAGGLMVLTRCMSASDARQTIEWPVLIAIGASFGLGTALEKSGAALFLSSKLVAITQPLGPYATLAAIYFVTMVLNELITNNGAAALAFPFCLKAAELSHCDSRPFVMAVALAASFAFASPVGYQTHMMVFGPGGYRFSDFVKVGVPLNILLWIACIILIPMIWPFTV
;
A
#
# COMPACT_ATOMS: atom_id res chain seq x y z
N MET A 1 8.87 -34.78 -14.02
CA MET A 1 9.48 -33.67 -14.80
C MET A 1 9.95 -32.63 -13.81
N SER A 2 11.23 -32.34 -13.82
CA SER A 2 12.02 -31.63 -12.84
C SER A 2 11.59 -30.17 -12.63
N GLY A 3 11.11 -29.85 -11.42
CA GLY A 3 10.93 -28.48 -10.98
C GLY A 3 12.26 -27.92 -10.49
N SER A 4 12.77 -26.92 -11.17
CA SER A 4 13.97 -26.17 -10.79
C SER A 4 13.70 -25.38 -9.51
N TYR A 5 14.31 -25.80 -8.42
CA TYR A 5 14.45 -25.03 -7.18
C TYR A 5 15.34 -23.82 -7.44
N VAL A 6 14.80 -22.62 -7.34
CA VAL A 6 15.60 -21.41 -7.16
C VAL A 6 16.02 -21.39 -5.69
N PRO A 7 17.34 -21.38 -5.36
CA PRO A 7 17.80 -21.40 -3.99
C PRO A 7 17.45 -20.09 -3.29
N VAL A 8 16.64 -20.17 -2.25
CA VAL A 8 16.41 -19.07 -1.31
C VAL A 8 17.72 -18.84 -0.56
N LEU A 9 18.37 -17.71 -0.80
CA LEU A 9 19.55 -17.28 -0.09
C LEU A 9 19.27 -17.30 1.44
N SER A 10 20.11 -17.98 2.21
CA SER A 10 20.02 -17.99 3.66
C SER A 10 20.22 -16.57 4.24
N SER A 11 19.69 -16.30 5.42
CA SER A 11 19.81 -14.98 6.09
C SER A 11 21.27 -14.50 6.20
N ARG A 12 22.22 -15.41 6.33
CA ARG A 12 23.67 -15.11 6.32
C ARG A 12 24.20 -14.72 4.94
N GLN A 13 23.69 -15.33 3.88
CA GLN A 13 24.07 -14.97 2.51
C GLN A 13 23.47 -13.62 2.09
N MET A 14 22.28 -13.28 2.58
CA MET A 14 21.67 -11.97 2.38
C MET A 14 22.39 -10.87 3.18
N GLN A 15 22.86 -11.16 4.40
CA GLN A 15 23.72 -10.27 5.16
C GLN A 15 25.09 -10.08 4.50
N ALA A 16 25.69 -11.14 3.97
CA ALA A 16 26.95 -11.06 3.24
C ALA A 16 26.79 -10.27 1.92
N ALA A 17 25.70 -10.46 1.19
CA ALA A 17 25.40 -9.69 -0.03
C ALA A 17 25.14 -8.21 0.28
N LEU A 18 24.49 -7.88 1.39
CA LEU A 18 24.32 -6.52 1.87
C LEU A 18 25.63 -5.88 2.29
N ILE A 19 26.49 -6.62 2.99
CA ILE A 19 27.83 -6.14 3.41
C ILE A 19 28.74 -5.94 2.19
N VAL A 20 28.73 -6.85 1.22
CA VAL A 20 29.49 -6.71 -0.04
C VAL A 20 28.92 -5.54 -0.88
N PHE A 21 27.61 -5.37 -0.93
CA PHE A 21 26.98 -4.23 -1.57
C PHE A 21 27.33 -2.91 -0.87
N PHE A 22 27.38 -2.88 0.47
CA PHE A 22 27.81 -1.70 1.24
C PHE A 22 29.31 -1.44 1.11
N CYS A 23 30.15 -2.46 1.10
CA CYS A 23 31.61 -2.30 0.92
C CYS A 23 32.02 -1.90 -0.51
N CYS A 24 31.20 -2.23 -1.52
CA CYS A 24 31.43 -1.77 -2.90
C CYS A 24 30.90 -0.36 -3.17
N ILE A 25 30.10 0.23 -2.27
CA ILE A 25 29.50 1.57 -2.43
C ILE A 25 30.21 2.64 -1.59
N THR A 26 31.24 2.31 -0.83
CA THR A 26 32.16 3.30 -0.26
C THR A 26 33.40 3.44 -1.15
N PRO A 27 33.34 4.18 -2.27
CA PRO A 27 34.54 4.75 -2.79
C PRO A 27 34.98 5.82 -1.77
N ALA A 28 36.20 5.74 -1.32
CA ALA A 28 36.83 6.88 -0.68
C ALA A 28 36.52 8.11 -1.53
N PHE A 29 35.91 9.13 -0.93
CA PHE A 29 35.70 10.40 -1.58
C PHE A 29 37.07 10.99 -1.90
N ALA A 30 37.59 10.65 -3.07
CA ALA A 30 38.57 11.48 -3.74
C ALA A 30 37.73 12.62 -4.34
N GLU A 31 37.86 13.81 -3.78
CA GLU A 31 37.45 15.06 -4.41
C GLU A 31 38.13 15.15 -5.77
N ASP A 32 37.47 14.74 -6.84
CA ASP A 32 37.91 15.04 -8.19
C ASP A 32 37.53 16.50 -8.50
N ASN A 33 38.48 17.36 -8.25
CA ASN A 33 38.52 18.80 -8.47
C ASN A 33 38.56 19.13 -9.98
N THR A 34 37.49 18.90 -10.71
CA THR A 34 37.39 19.33 -12.13
C THR A 34 36.39 20.47 -12.36
N SER A 35 35.66 20.96 -11.36
CA SER A 35 34.98 22.25 -11.41
C SER A 35 35.96 23.33 -10.92
N ALA A 36 36.40 24.19 -11.86
CA ALA A 36 37.31 25.23 -11.57
C ALA A 36 36.80 26.13 -10.43
N SER A 37 37.58 26.30 -9.40
CA SER A 37 37.26 27.11 -8.24
C SER A 37 37.21 28.61 -8.58
N TRP A 38 36.20 29.29 -8.05
CA TRP A 38 36.04 30.74 -8.12
C TRP A 38 36.15 31.32 -6.73
N ARG A 39 36.75 32.52 -6.63
CA ARG A 39 36.64 33.36 -5.43
C ARG A 39 35.42 34.25 -5.56
N TYR A 40 34.62 34.38 -4.50
CA TYR A 40 33.39 35.15 -4.51
C TYR A 40 33.16 35.92 -3.22
N THR A 41 32.39 37.01 -3.36
CA THR A 41 31.91 37.82 -2.23
C THR A 41 30.56 38.42 -2.57
N THR A 42 29.79 38.80 -1.56
CA THR A 42 28.54 39.55 -1.68
C THR A 42 28.67 41.00 -1.40
N SER A 43 29.90 41.49 -1.19
CA SER A 43 30.21 42.94 -1.02
C SER A 43 31.64 43.18 -1.51
N ALA A 44 31.80 44.03 -2.51
CA ALA A 44 33.09 44.37 -3.05
C ALA A 44 33.29 45.91 -3.21
N PRO A 45 34.54 46.42 -3.08
CA PRO A 45 34.87 47.82 -3.33
C PRO A 45 34.93 48.12 -4.85
N ARG A 46 35.02 49.43 -5.18
CA ARG A 46 34.91 49.89 -6.58
C ARG A 46 35.96 49.35 -7.58
N SER A 47 37.14 48.88 -7.12
CA SER A 47 38.23 48.40 -7.98
C SER A 47 38.34 46.86 -8.03
N TRP A 48 37.32 46.13 -7.67
CA TRP A 48 37.30 44.67 -7.55
C TRP A 48 37.65 43.89 -8.84
N PHE A 49 37.48 44.51 -10.03
CA PHE A 49 37.75 43.91 -11.34
C PHE A 49 39.20 44.08 -11.83
N GLU A 50 39.98 44.87 -11.13
CA GLU A 50 41.40 45.12 -11.51
C GLU A 50 42.30 43.94 -11.16
N SER A 51 43.28 43.65 -12.02
CA SER A 51 44.22 42.53 -11.82
C SER A 51 45.06 42.62 -10.55
N LYS A 52 45.28 43.84 -10.02
CA LYS A 52 46.06 44.12 -8.79
C LYS A 52 45.23 44.04 -7.50
N TYR A 53 43.90 43.85 -7.59
CA TYR A 53 43.03 43.75 -6.43
C TYR A 53 43.29 42.47 -5.63
N ASP A 54 43.44 42.59 -4.31
CA ASP A 54 43.67 41.46 -3.41
C ASP A 54 42.35 40.83 -3.00
N ASP A 55 42.10 39.62 -3.50
CA ASP A 55 40.90 38.84 -3.25
C ASP A 55 41.11 37.65 -2.30
N VAL A 56 42.25 37.62 -1.56
CA VAL A 56 42.61 36.51 -0.65
C VAL A 56 41.57 36.29 0.46
N LYS A 57 40.82 37.34 0.86
CA LYS A 57 39.76 37.27 1.88
C LYS A 57 38.42 36.85 1.35
N TRP A 58 38.28 36.63 0.05
CA TRP A 58 37.00 36.19 -0.54
C TRP A 58 36.77 34.70 -0.27
N SER A 59 35.49 34.26 -0.22
CA SER A 59 35.15 32.83 -0.13
C SER A 59 35.51 32.11 -1.41
N GLU A 60 35.76 30.84 -1.33
CA GLU A 60 36.12 30.01 -2.49
C GLU A 60 35.04 28.94 -2.69
N GLY A 61 34.64 28.67 -3.96
CA GLY A 61 33.67 27.68 -4.31
C GLY A 61 33.67 27.29 -5.78
N PRO A 62 33.13 26.11 -6.15
CA PRO A 62 33.01 25.69 -7.53
C PRO A 62 32.05 26.59 -8.33
N GLY A 63 32.26 26.69 -9.65
CA GLY A 63 31.38 27.43 -10.58
C GLY A 63 29.96 26.88 -10.59
N GLY A 64 28.99 27.68 -11.08
CA GLY A 64 27.58 27.46 -10.93
C GLY A 64 27.04 28.01 -9.60
N PHE A 65 26.94 29.35 -9.49
CA PHE A 65 26.43 30.02 -8.30
C PHE A 65 24.93 30.24 -8.42
N GLY A 66 24.16 29.94 -7.38
CA GLY A 66 22.71 30.11 -7.43
C GLY A 66 21.98 29.71 -6.15
N ALA A 67 20.65 29.92 -6.16
CA ALA A 67 19.79 29.38 -5.10
C ALA A 67 19.45 27.91 -5.37
N ALA A 68 19.26 27.15 -4.32
CA ALA A 68 18.92 25.71 -4.42
C ALA A 68 17.59 25.41 -5.14
N ASP A 69 16.75 26.41 -5.33
CA ASP A 69 15.36 26.28 -5.79
C ASP A 69 15.18 26.56 -7.29
N VAL A 70 16.25 26.64 -8.09
CA VAL A 70 16.11 26.86 -9.54
C VAL A 70 15.89 25.53 -10.25
N PRO A 71 14.71 25.29 -10.85
CA PRO A 71 14.44 24.06 -11.59
C PRO A 71 15.45 23.87 -12.73
N GLU A 72 15.94 22.64 -12.94
CA GLU A 72 16.88 22.22 -13.98
C GLU A 72 18.32 22.71 -13.85
N LEU A 73 18.63 23.65 -12.95
CA LEU A 73 19.94 24.19 -12.72
C LEU A 73 20.45 23.81 -11.34
N ARG A 74 21.58 23.17 -11.28
CA ARG A 74 22.21 22.84 -10.01
C ARG A 74 23.25 23.90 -9.66
N ALA A 75 22.93 24.72 -8.65
CA ALA A 75 23.94 25.55 -8.03
C ALA A 75 24.95 24.68 -7.27
N PHE A 76 26.24 24.80 -7.58
CA PHE A 76 27.31 24.14 -6.82
C PHE A 76 27.75 24.97 -5.64
N THR A 77 27.59 26.32 -5.74
CA THR A 77 27.82 27.26 -4.67
C THR A 77 26.54 28.03 -4.40
N GLU A 78 26.06 28.05 -3.16
CA GLU A 78 24.83 28.72 -2.78
C GLU A 78 25.02 30.26 -2.79
N TRP A 79 24.10 30.95 -3.50
CA TRP A 79 24.04 32.40 -3.57
C TRP A 79 22.61 32.87 -3.31
N THR A 80 22.43 33.58 -2.18
CA THR A 80 21.13 34.11 -1.74
C THR A 80 21.09 35.62 -1.64
N ALA A 81 22.22 36.29 -1.72
CA ALA A 81 22.32 37.77 -1.67
C ALA A 81 21.82 38.45 -2.97
N SER A 82 21.51 39.75 -2.93
CA SER A 82 21.06 40.52 -4.11
C SER A 82 22.12 40.63 -5.19
N GLU A 83 23.37 40.62 -4.82
CA GLU A 83 24.53 40.80 -5.71
C GLU A 83 25.62 39.79 -5.38
N ILE A 84 26.42 39.43 -6.40
CA ILE A 84 27.60 38.59 -6.25
C ILE A 84 28.72 39.05 -7.16
N TRP A 85 29.93 39.03 -6.62
CA TRP A 85 31.17 39.28 -7.34
C TRP A 85 31.99 38.02 -7.36
N LEU A 86 32.44 37.63 -8.56
CA LEU A 86 33.19 36.38 -8.80
C LEU A 86 34.54 36.76 -9.44
N ARG A 87 35.61 36.04 -9.05
CA ARG A 87 36.93 36.22 -9.66
C ARG A 87 37.58 34.85 -9.85
N ARG A 88 38.25 34.71 -10.98
CA ARG A 88 38.98 33.47 -11.32
C ARG A 88 40.15 33.76 -12.22
N SER A 89 41.32 33.18 -11.89
CA SER A 89 42.49 33.17 -12.75
C SER A 89 42.46 31.91 -13.61
N THR A 90 42.52 32.10 -14.96
CA THR A 90 42.55 30.99 -15.93
C THR A 90 43.87 31.04 -16.67
N ASN A 91 44.56 29.92 -16.80
CA ASN A 91 45.82 29.82 -17.53
C ASN A 91 45.56 29.30 -18.95
N LEU A 92 45.94 30.08 -19.96
CA LEU A 92 45.78 29.75 -21.37
C LEU A 92 47.13 29.33 -21.96
N SER A 93 47.17 28.15 -22.60
CA SER A 93 48.34 27.63 -23.30
C SER A 93 48.57 28.32 -24.65
N ALA A 94 47.52 28.88 -25.24
CA ALA A 94 47.53 29.67 -26.47
C ALA A 94 46.34 30.65 -26.48
N ILE A 95 46.44 31.78 -27.17
CA ILE A 95 45.34 32.73 -27.29
C ILE A 95 44.31 32.14 -28.25
N PRO A 96 43.02 32.05 -27.87
CA PRO A 96 41.93 31.55 -28.71
C PRO A 96 41.76 32.39 -29.99
N GLN A 97 41.48 31.76 -31.13
CA GLN A 97 41.29 32.48 -32.40
C GLN A 97 39.97 33.27 -32.42
N ASN A 98 38.92 32.69 -31.81
CA ASN A 98 37.59 33.33 -31.66
C ASN A 98 37.14 33.29 -30.22
N PRO A 99 37.72 34.07 -29.32
CA PRO A 99 37.41 34.01 -27.87
C PRO A 99 35.99 34.51 -27.58
N GLY A 100 35.31 33.78 -26.68
CA GLY A 100 34.00 34.16 -26.21
C GLY A 100 33.68 33.53 -24.90
N PHE A 101 32.61 33.94 -24.26
CA PHE A 101 32.06 33.30 -23.06
C PHE A 101 30.88 32.45 -23.42
N TYR A 102 30.80 31.28 -22.80
CA TYR A 102 29.64 30.42 -22.76
C TYR A 102 29.03 30.56 -21.36
N ILE A 103 27.88 31.25 -21.25
CA ILE A 103 27.30 31.67 -19.99
C ILE A 103 25.83 31.34 -19.90
N TYR A 104 25.40 30.93 -18.70
CA TYR A 104 24.00 30.92 -18.28
C TYR A 104 23.82 31.90 -17.15
N HIS A 105 22.89 32.84 -17.26
CA HIS A 105 22.62 33.85 -16.26
C HIS A 105 21.12 34.14 -16.15
N LEU A 106 20.65 34.41 -14.94
CA LEU A 106 19.26 34.77 -14.66
C LEU A 106 19.10 36.23 -14.22
N GLN A 107 20.22 36.97 -14.09
CA GLN A 107 20.27 38.38 -13.66
C GLN A 107 21.15 39.20 -14.60
N ASP A 108 21.08 40.53 -14.45
CA ASP A 108 22.00 41.44 -15.11
C ASP A 108 23.45 41.11 -14.72
N THR A 109 24.33 40.95 -15.70
CA THR A 109 25.67 40.43 -15.47
C THR A 109 26.70 41.21 -16.27
N GLU A 110 27.74 41.72 -15.59
CA GLU A 110 28.91 42.37 -16.15
C GLU A 110 30.11 41.42 -16.07
N ILE A 111 30.84 41.27 -17.16
CA ILE A 111 32.01 40.39 -17.25
C ILE A 111 33.22 41.20 -17.64
N TYR A 112 34.28 41.12 -16.86
CA TYR A 112 35.55 41.77 -17.09
C TYR A 112 36.65 40.72 -17.35
N LEU A 113 37.53 41.05 -18.32
CA LEU A 113 38.69 40.24 -18.63
C LEU A 113 39.95 41.10 -18.47
N ASN A 114 40.87 40.72 -17.62
CA ASN A 114 42.10 41.43 -17.28
C ASN A 114 41.85 42.94 -16.99
N GLY A 115 40.75 43.26 -16.32
CA GLY A 115 40.38 44.62 -15.91
C GLY A 115 39.60 45.42 -16.97
N GLN A 116 39.34 44.86 -18.18
CA GLN A 116 38.58 45.48 -19.24
C GLN A 116 37.17 44.86 -19.31
N LEU A 117 36.14 45.69 -19.46
CA LEU A 117 34.77 45.20 -19.67
C LEU A 117 34.71 44.37 -20.96
N ALA A 118 34.36 43.10 -20.84
CA ALA A 118 34.32 42.15 -21.93
C ALA A 118 32.90 41.91 -22.47
N ALA A 119 31.90 41.94 -21.59
CA ALA A 119 30.50 41.80 -21.96
C ALA A 119 29.60 42.39 -20.87
N GLU A 120 28.44 42.93 -21.25
CA GLU A 120 27.35 43.37 -20.40
C GLU A 120 26.07 42.70 -20.87
N LEU A 121 25.41 41.98 -19.99
CA LEU A 121 24.22 41.15 -20.25
C LEU A 121 23.07 41.62 -19.39
N ARG A 122 21.89 41.77 -19.96
CA ARG A 122 20.68 42.21 -19.28
C ARG A 122 19.64 41.13 -19.23
N GLY A 123 18.96 40.99 -18.10
CA GLY A 123 17.87 40.06 -17.87
C GLY A 123 18.32 38.61 -17.73
N ALA A 124 17.44 37.67 -18.05
CA ALA A 124 17.68 36.23 -17.97
C ALA A 124 17.92 35.61 -19.33
N SER A 125 18.87 34.69 -19.43
CA SER A 125 19.03 33.83 -20.61
C SER A 125 18.12 32.62 -20.56
N ALA A 126 17.59 32.16 -21.69
CA ALA A 126 16.77 30.94 -21.79
C ALA A 126 17.60 29.65 -21.70
N GLY A 127 18.91 29.75 -21.54
CA GLY A 127 19.86 28.63 -21.47
C GLY A 127 21.28 29.15 -21.57
N TYR A 128 22.27 28.30 -21.77
CA TYR A 128 23.62 28.70 -22.05
C TYR A 128 23.70 29.43 -23.39
N VAL A 129 24.17 30.66 -23.35
CA VAL A 129 24.35 31.50 -24.53
C VAL A 129 25.82 31.80 -24.75
N ARG A 130 26.21 31.95 -26.03
CA ARG A 130 27.55 32.39 -26.38
C ARG A 130 27.57 33.88 -26.50
N VAL A 131 28.50 34.49 -25.80
CA VAL A 131 28.75 35.95 -25.83
C VAL A 131 30.15 36.21 -26.38
N PRO A 132 30.29 36.82 -27.53
CA PRO A 132 31.61 37.16 -28.06
C PRO A 132 32.28 38.22 -27.18
N LEU A 133 33.61 38.14 -27.04
CA LEU A 133 34.34 39.21 -26.35
C LEU A 133 34.30 40.51 -27.15
N SER A 134 34.28 41.64 -26.43
CA SER A 134 34.54 42.92 -27.06
C SER A 134 35.95 42.94 -27.67
N LYS A 135 36.17 43.74 -28.75
CA LYS A 135 37.48 43.82 -29.39
C LYS A 135 38.56 44.26 -28.44
N GLU A 136 38.23 45.16 -27.55
CA GLU A 136 39.12 45.73 -26.50
C GLU A 136 39.49 44.66 -25.45
N ALA A 137 38.54 43.84 -25.05
CA ALA A 137 38.79 42.74 -24.10
C ALA A 137 39.57 41.58 -24.75
N ALA A 138 39.26 41.22 -26.00
CA ALA A 138 39.98 40.20 -26.74
C ALA A 138 41.47 40.53 -26.91
N ALA A 139 41.78 41.85 -27.15
CA ALA A 139 43.16 42.34 -27.22
C ALA A 139 43.93 42.26 -25.89
N ARG A 140 43.25 42.07 -24.77
CA ARG A 140 43.88 41.90 -23.46
C ARG A 140 44.17 40.45 -23.04
N LEU A 141 43.77 39.48 -23.87
CA LEU A 141 44.12 38.07 -23.64
C LEU A 141 45.63 37.91 -23.83
N VAL A 142 46.24 37.15 -22.91
CA VAL A 142 47.67 36.82 -22.95
C VAL A 142 47.83 35.26 -22.80
N GLU A 143 48.91 34.77 -23.39
CA GLU A 143 49.35 33.40 -23.05
C GLU A 143 49.77 33.40 -21.57
N GLY A 144 49.32 32.41 -20.82
CA GLY A 144 49.48 32.36 -19.37
C GLY A 144 48.23 32.75 -18.59
N THR A 145 48.44 33.39 -17.45
CA THR A 145 47.35 33.71 -16.50
C THR A 145 46.52 34.90 -16.95
N ASN A 146 45.22 34.67 -17.14
CA ASN A 146 44.19 35.66 -17.42
C ASN A 146 43.18 35.73 -16.26
N LEU A 147 42.78 36.94 -15.83
CA LEU A 147 41.78 37.13 -14.81
C LEU A 147 40.41 37.34 -15.44
N ILE A 148 39.46 36.52 -15.04
CA ILE A 148 38.05 36.75 -15.33
C ILE A 148 37.36 37.24 -14.05
N ALA A 149 36.66 38.36 -14.12
CA ALA A 149 35.92 38.94 -13.01
C ALA A 149 34.49 39.20 -13.44
N VAL A 150 33.51 38.82 -12.63
CA VAL A 150 32.08 38.86 -12.94
C VAL A 150 31.32 39.50 -11.79
N HIS A 151 30.41 40.40 -12.13
CA HIS A 151 29.42 40.94 -11.22
C HIS A 151 28.03 40.60 -11.73
N SER A 152 27.21 40.02 -10.88
CA SER A 152 25.81 39.75 -11.18
C SER A 152 24.91 40.37 -10.13
N SER A 153 23.92 41.15 -10.57
CA SER A 153 23.00 41.87 -9.71
C SER A 153 21.55 41.65 -10.10
N ALA A 154 20.66 41.44 -9.11
CA ALA A 154 19.24 41.42 -9.33
C ALA A 154 18.74 42.80 -9.71
N ALA A 155 18.31 43.04 -10.96
CA ALA A 155 17.65 44.27 -11.35
C ALA A 155 16.35 44.45 -10.56
N GLU A 156 16.07 45.69 -10.11
CA GLU A 156 14.82 46.05 -9.42
C GLU A 156 13.56 46.02 -10.32
N VAL A 157 13.61 45.36 -11.47
CA VAL A 157 12.44 45.17 -12.33
C VAL A 157 11.67 43.95 -11.92
N VAL A 158 10.84 44.12 -10.90
CA VAL A 158 9.82 43.13 -10.48
C VAL A 158 8.77 43.04 -11.57
N ASN A 159 8.97 42.11 -12.51
CA ASN A 159 7.84 41.52 -13.23
C ASN A 159 7.24 40.48 -12.31
N LYS A 160 6.05 40.75 -11.74
CA LYS A 160 5.28 39.87 -10.84
C LYS A 160 4.99 38.47 -11.41
N ALA A 161 5.41 38.15 -12.64
CA ALA A 161 5.23 36.88 -13.31
C ALA A 161 6.38 35.89 -13.09
N SER A 162 7.46 36.23 -12.39
CA SER A 162 8.62 35.36 -12.20
C SER A 162 8.93 35.00 -10.73
N GLU A 163 8.01 35.30 -9.81
CA GLU A 163 8.16 34.86 -8.43
C GLU A 163 7.78 33.38 -8.33
N ASN A 164 8.71 32.51 -7.91
CA ASN A 164 8.41 31.15 -7.53
C ASN A 164 7.40 31.11 -6.36
N ALA A 165 6.73 30.00 -6.14
CA ALA A 165 5.77 29.79 -5.05
C ALA A 165 6.30 30.13 -3.64
N SER A 166 7.61 30.40 -3.49
CA SER A 166 8.29 30.86 -2.26
C SER A 166 8.50 32.37 -2.20
N GLY A 167 8.07 33.17 -3.20
CA GLY A 167 8.25 34.61 -3.24
C GLY A 167 9.70 35.05 -3.44
N LYS A 168 10.60 34.19 -3.91
CA LYS A 168 12.02 34.49 -4.15
C LYS A 168 12.32 34.51 -5.65
N THR A 169 13.02 35.56 -6.12
CA THR A 169 13.54 35.61 -7.49
C THR A 169 14.60 34.53 -7.71
N PRO A 170 14.48 33.69 -8.76
CA PRO A 170 15.49 32.66 -9.06
C PRO A 170 16.82 33.36 -9.43
N ARG A 171 17.93 32.81 -8.93
CA ARG A 171 19.29 33.34 -9.13
C ARG A 171 20.19 32.21 -9.59
N PHE A 172 20.89 32.46 -10.70
CA PHE A 172 21.90 31.53 -11.21
C PHE A 172 22.89 32.22 -12.13
N ILE A 173 24.15 31.87 -12.02
CA ILE A 173 25.22 32.25 -12.95
C ILE A 173 26.26 31.15 -13.04
N ASP A 174 26.58 30.77 -14.28
CA ASP A 174 27.72 29.90 -14.60
C ASP A 174 28.38 30.35 -15.89
N LEU A 175 29.74 30.36 -15.94
CA LEU A 175 30.50 30.96 -17.01
C LEU A 175 31.76 30.19 -17.34
N HIS A 176 31.98 29.99 -18.65
CA HIS A 176 33.16 29.36 -19.22
C HIS A 176 33.76 30.20 -20.35
N LEU A 177 35.09 30.32 -20.39
CA LEU A 177 35.78 30.91 -21.54
C LEU A 177 35.95 29.82 -22.61
N ILE A 178 35.59 30.17 -23.87
CA ILE A 178 35.57 29.20 -24.99
C ILE A 178 36.32 29.76 -26.21
N ASP A 179 36.76 28.86 -27.10
CA ASP A 179 37.27 29.20 -28.43
C ASP A 179 36.30 28.72 -29.52
N GLY A 180 36.01 29.62 -30.47
CA GLY A 180 35.14 29.29 -31.61
C GLY A 180 33.67 29.10 -31.26
N ASN A 181 32.96 28.42 -32.17
CA ASN A 181 31.52 28.10 -32.02
C ASN A 181 31.27 26.78 -31.22
N ALA A 182 32.30 26.09 -30.82
CA ALA A 182 32.15 24.88 -30.04
C ALA A 182 31.64 25.26 -28.65
N ALA A 183 30.47 24.73 -28.29
CA ALA A 183 30.13 24.60 -26.87
C ALA A 183 31.33 23.93 -26.18
N PRO A 184 31.72 24.39 -24.97
CA PRO A 184 32.76 23.70 -24.23
C PRO A 184 32.40 22.20 -24.27
N ALA A 185 33.33 21.33 -24.66
CA ALA A 185 33.12 19.91 -24.51
C ALA A 185 32.89 19.70 -23.01
N LEU A 186 31.62 19.70 -22.64
CA LEU A 186 31.23 19.15 -21.36
C LEU A 186 31.95 17.80 -21.33
N PRO A 187 32.75 17.47 -20.30
CA PRO A 187 33.57 16.27 -20.27
C PRO A 187 32.68 15.13 -20.75
N ALA A 188 33.12 14.43 -21.79
CA ALA A 188 32.37 13.36 -22.40
C ALA A 188 31.98 12.42 -21.28
N ASN A 189 30.73 12.49 -20.88
CA ASN A 189 30.22 11.73 -19.78
C ASN A 189 30.46 10.26 -20.12
N SER A 190 31.46 9.63 -19.53
CA SER A 190 31.47 8.17 -19.45
C SER A 190 30.11 7.79 -18.85
N GLY A 191 29.47 6.74 -19.33
CA GLY A 191 28.17 6.31 -18.77
C GLY A 191 28.22 6.16 -17.23
N TRP A 192 29.42 6.00 -16.69
CA TRP A 192 29.73 5.94 -15.25
C TRP A 192 29.63 7.31 -14.55
N ASP A 193 30.17 8.39 -15.15
CA ASP A 193 30.09 9.73 -14.59
C ASP A 193 28.65 10.25 -14.57
N TRP A 194 27.88 9.94 -15.62
CA TRP A 194 26.45 10.21 -15.65
C TRP A 194 25.70 9.44 -14.55
N PHE A 195 26.03 8.14 -14.36
CA PHE A 195 25.43 7.32 -13.29
C PHE A 195 25.81 7.89 -11.90
N MET A 196 27.07 8.25 -11.67
CA MET A 196 27.53 8.79 -10.39
C MET A 196 26.92 10.16 -10.07
N ARG A 197 26.61 10.98 -11.06
CA ARG A 197 25.87 12.25 -10.87
C ARG A 197 24.40 12.03 -10.50
N GLN A 198 23.83 10.93 -10.96
CA GLN A 198 22.43 10.59 -10.74
C GLN A 198 22.22 9.38 -9.80
N TRP A 199 23.23 9.00 -9.03
CA TRP A 199 23.16 7.79 -8.22
C TRP A 199 21.98 7.77 -7.24
N LYS A 200 21.60 8.93 -6.65
CA LYS A 200 20.45 9.04 -5.73
C LYS A 200 19.14 8.69 -6.45
N MET A 201 19.01 9.10 -7.69
CA MET A 201 17.86 8.75 -8.54
C MET A 201 17.79 7.25 -8.79
N TRP A 202 18.89 6.67 -9.29
CA TRP A 202 18.95 5.23 -9.57
C TRP A 202 18.82 4.38 -8.31
N PHE A 203 19.39 4.85 -7.20
CA PHE A 203 19.27 4.21 -5.90
C PHE A 203 17.81 4.22 -5.41
N SER A 204 17.11 5.35 -5.52
CA SER A 204 15.69 5.44 -5.14
C SER A 204 14.81 4.54 -6.02
N ILE A 205 15.08 4.48 -7.34
CA ILE A 205 14.40 3.55 -8.25
C ILE A 205 14.68 2.10 -7.84
N GLY A 206 15.94 1.76 -7.55
CA GLY A 206 16.34 0.43 -7.10
C GLY A 206 15.67 0.01 -5.79
N VAL A 207 15.67 0.89 -4.78
CA VAL A 207 14.97 0.64 -3.50
C VAL A 207 13.47 0.47 -3.74
N THR A 208 12.85 1.30 -4.58
CA THR A 208 11.43 1.17 -4.90
C THR A 208 11.13 -0.16 -5.60
N LEU A 209 11.99 -0.59 -6.53
CA LEU A 209 11.84 -1.90 -7.18
C LEU A 209 11.96 -3.05 -6.17
N VAL A 210 12.89 -2.97 -5.22
CA VAL A 210 13.03 -3.96 -4.14
C VAL A 210 11.78 -3.97 -3.26
N VAL A 211 11.21 -2.81 -2.94
CA VAL A 211 9.93 -2.68 -2.22
C VAL A 211 8.82 -3.39 -3.00
N LEU A 212 8.66 -3.09 -4.29
CA LEU A 212 7.65 -3.73 -5.14
C LEU A 212 7.82 -5.25 -5.16
N ILE A 213 9.04 -5.74 -5.38
CA ILE A 213 9.34 -7.18 -5.40
C ILE A 213 9.02 -7.81 -4.03
N ALA A 214 9.42 -7.18 -2.92
CA ALA A 214 9.13 -7.71 -1.58
C ALA A 214 7.62 -7.80 -1.31
N LEU A 215 6.84 -6.80 -1.75
CA LEU A 215 5.38 -6.79 -1.61
C LEU A 215 4.73 -7.86 -2.50
N MET A 216 5.24 -8.10 -3.72
CA MET A 216 4.79 -9.20 -4.57
C MET A 216 5.03 -10.59 -3.94
N TYR A 217 6.07 -10.73 -3.11
CA TYR A 217 6.32 -11.93 -2.30
C TYR A 217 5.57 -11.90 -0.96
N GLU A 218 4.53 -11.10 -0.83
CA GLU A 218 3.66 -11.00 0.35
C GLU A 218 4.40 -10.70 1.67
N LYS A 219 5.51 -9.99 1.62
CA LYS A 219 6.19 -9.54 2.84
C LYS A 219 5.38 -8.42 3.51
N PRO A 220 5.40 -8.33 4.86
CA PRO A 220 4.65 -7.31 5.59
C PRO A 220 4.97 -5.90 5.11
N ALA A 221 3.95 -5.18 4.63
CA ALA A 221 4.13 -3.88 3.97
C ALA A 221 4.71 -2.81 4.91
N ASP A 222 4.34 -2.83 6.19
CA ASP A 222 4.85 -1.95 7.23
C ASP A 222 6.38 -2.07 7.38
N LEU A 223 6.89 -3.30 7.49
CA LEU A 223 8.32 -3.57 7.62
C LEU A 223 9.08 -3.22 6.34
N VAL A 224 8.51 -3.52 5.17
CA VAL A 224 9.14 -3.24 3.87
C VAL A 224 9.27 -1.74 3.64
N PHE A 225 8.21 -0.95 3.85
CA PHE A 225 8.26 0.50 3.67
C PHE A 225 9.15 1.17 4.72
N VAL A 226 9.08 0.77 6.00
CA VAL A 226 9.96 1.31 7.05
C VAL A 226 11.42 0.99 6.74
N GLY A 227 11.73 -0.25 6.33
CA GLY A 227 13.07 -0.62 5.91
C GLY A 227 13.59 0.25 4.75
N ALA A 228 12.73 0.52 3.77
CA ALA A 228 13.08 1.36 2.62
C ALA A 228 13.42 2.80 3.02
N ILE A 229 12.60 3.46 3.85
CA ILE A 229 12.86 4.85 4.28
C ILE A 229 14.09 4.94 5.19
N ILE A 230 14.37 3.93 6.01
CA ILE A 230 15.59 3.85 6.80
C ILE A 230 16.81 3.80 5.88
N VAL A 231 16.83 2.90 4.89
CA VAL A 231 17.92 2.77 3.92
C VAL A 231 18.12 4.06 3.14
N LEU A 232 17.04 4.70 2.66
CA LEU A 232 17.10 5.98 1.94
C LEU A 232 17.63 7.12 2.83
N SER A 233 17.29 7.13 4.12
CA SER A 233 17.81 8.11 5.08
C SER A 233 19.30 7.89 5.39
N LEU A 234 19.71 6.65 5.60
CA LEU A 234 21.12 6.30 5.85
C LEU A 234 22.02 6.67 4.66
N CYS A 235 21.47 6.56 3.44
CA CYS A 235 22.16 6.97 2.22
C CYS A 235 22.02 8.47 1.90
N ASN A 236 21.51 9.29 2.82
CA ASN A 236 21.32 10.74 2.62
C ASN A 236 20.56 11.12 1.35
N VAL A 237 19.59 10.29 0.92
CA VAL A 237 18.63 10.65 -0.14
C VAL A 237 17.57 11.59 0.42
N ILE A 238 17.06 11.26 1.61
CA ILE A 238 16.11 12.07 2.39
C ILE A 238 16.60 12.22 3.82
N THR A 239 16.19 13.29 4.49
CA THR A 239 16.45 13.50 5.92
C THR A 239 15.52 12.64 6.78
N VAL A 240 15.89 12.41 8.04
CA VAL A 240 15.04 11.66 8.99
C VAL A 240 13.67 12.34 9.17
N ALA A 241 13.62 13.68 9.23
CA ALA A 241 12.37 14.42 9.35
C ALA A 241 11.44 14.16 8.13
N GLU A 242 11.99 14.08 6.94
CA GLU A 242 11.25 13.79 5.72
C GLU A 242 10.80 12.33 5.62
N ALA A 243 11.66 11.41 6.05
CA ALA A 243 11.34 9.99 6.09
C ALA A 243 10.13 9.70 6.98
N PHE A 244 10.06 10.35 8.14
CA PHE A 244 9.01 10.12 9.13
C PHE A 244 7.91 11.20 9.16
N GLY A 245 8.00 12.23 8.32
CA GLY A 245 7.01 13.31 8.24
C GLY A 245 5.60 12.83 7.90
N GLY A 246 5.46 11.70 7.20
CA GLY A 246 4.17 11.08 6.88
C GLY A 246 3.41 10.60 8.11
N PHE A 247 4.09 10.25 9.21
CA PHE A 247 3.46 9.77 10.44
C PHE A 247 2.70 10.86 11.22
N ILE A 248 2.96 12.12 10.94
CA ILE A 248 2.31 13.27 11.57
C ILE A 248 1.22 13.86 10.66
N SER A 249 0.93 13.23 9.51
CA SER A 249 -0.08 13.74 8.58
C SER A 249 -1.49 13.66 9.18
N ASN A 250 -2.29 14.72 8.99
CA ASN A 250 -3.68 14.76 9.45
C ASN A 250 -4.51 13.60 8.88
N SER A 251 -4.22 13.21 7.65
CA SER A 251 -4.90 12.11 6.98
C SER A 251 -4.65 10.77 7.67
N LEU A 252 -3.40 10.48 8.08
CA LEU A 252 -3.08 9.24 8.79
C LEU A 252 -3.73 9.21 10.19
N LEU A 253 -3.67 10.32 10.92
CA LEU A 253 -4.30 10.46 12.22
C LEU A 253 -5.83 10.31 12.13
N MET A 254 -6.45 10.86 11.08
CA MET A 254 -7.88 10.69 10.81
C MET A 254 -8.24 9.23 10.53
N VAL A 255 -7.42 8.50 9.73
CA VAL A 255 -7.64 7.06 9.48
C VAL A 255 -7.61 6.27 10.81
N ALA A 256 -6.66 6.57 11.70
CA ALA A 256 -6.58 5.91 13.00
C ALA A 256 -7.85 6.14 13.85
N ALA A 257 -8.35 7.37 13.89
CA ALA A 257 -9.58 7.71 14.59
C ALA A 257 -10.82 7.05 13.97
N LEU A 258 -10.88 6.96 12.63
CA LEU A 258 -11.99 6.30 11.92
C LEU A 258 -12.05 4.79 12.18
N PHE A 259 -10.92 4.11 12.40
CA PHE A 259 -10.93 2.71 12.84
C PHE A 259 -11.70 2.55 14.14
N VAL A 260 -11.50 3.44 15.11
CA VAL A 260 -12.21 3.41 16.41
C VAL A 260 -13.71 3.66 16.21
N VAL A 261 -14.10 4.68 15.44
CA VAL A 261 -15.51 4.98 15.18
C VAL A 261 -16.22 3.81 14.49
N THR A 262 -15.57 3.22 13.49
CA THR A 262 -16.14 2.08 12.75
C THR A 262 -16.29 0.85 13.63
N ALA A 263 -15.34 0.63 14.55
CA ALA A 263 -15.44 -0.44 15.54
C ALA A 263 -16.61 -0.22 16.52
N GLY A 264 -16.85 1.01 16.97
CA GLY A 264 -18.00 1.33 17.79
C GLY A 264 -19.34 1.03 17.09
N LEU A 265 -19.45 1.34 15.80
CA LEU A 265 -20.61 0.98 14.98
C LEU A 265 -20.79 -0.54 14.83
N LYS A 266 -19.69 -1.27 14.71
CA LYS A 266 -19.68 -2.74 14.63
C LYS A 266 -20.12 -3.37 15.95
N GLU A 267 -19.55 -2.96 17.08
CA GLU A 267 -19.85 -3.52 18.41
C GLU A 267 -21.30 -3.25 18.84
N THR A 268 -21.91 -2.15 18.37
CA THR A 268 -23.33 -1.86 18.61
C THR A 268 -24.27 -2.58 17.66
N GLY A 269 -23.74 -3.32 16.65
CA GLY A 269 -24.53 -4.13 15.73
C GLY A 269 -25.39 -3.35 14.74
N VAL A 270 -25.13 -2.06 14.57
CA VAL A 270 -25.87 -1.18 13.66
C VAL A 270 -25.88 -1.75 12.25
N VAL A 271 -24.69 -2.12 11.73
CA VAL A 271 -24.54 -2.56 10.32
C VAL A 271 -25.16 -3.94 10.11
N ASP A 272 -25.06 -4.84 11.10
CA ASP A 272 -25.65 -6.17 11.04
C ASP A 272 -27.18 -6.10 11.01
N ALA A 273 -27.76 -5.27 11.88
CA ALA A 273 -29.21 -5.07 11.95
C ALA A 273 -29.77 -4.47 10.66
N VAL A 274 -29.09 -3.46 10.11
CA VAL A 274 -29.50 -2.81 8.86
C VAL A 274 -29.31 -3.75 7.68
N GLY A 275 -28.17 -4.45 7.60
CA GLY A 275 -27.88 -5.42 6.53
C GLY A 275 -28.90 -6.55 6.45
N ALA A 276 -29.26 -7.13 7.61
CA ALA A 276 -30.29 -8.16 7.69
C ALA A 276 -31.68 -7.66 7.24
N ARG A 277 -32.01 -6.40 7.56
CA ARG A 277 -33.28 -5.77 7.19
C ARG A 277 -33.33 -5.44 5.69
N VAL A 278 -32.20 -5.04 5.11
CA VAL A 278 -32.12 -4.74 3.67
C VAL A 278 -32.23 -6.01 2.83
N LEU A 279 -31.52 -7.09 3.18
CA LEU A 279 -31.56 -8.35 2.42
C LEU A 279 -32.85 -9.15 2.65
N GLY A 280 -33.56 -8.91 3.76
CA GLY A 280 -34.76 -9.67 4.14
C GLY A 280 -35.85 -9.75 3.09
N PRO A 281 -36.21 -8.66 2.36
CA PRO A 281 -37.26 -8.67 1.35
C PRO A 281 -36.90 -9.41 0.05
N ALA A 282 -35.60 -9.61 -0.24
CA ALA A 282 -35.17 -10.25 -1.49
C ALA A 282 -35.46 -11.76 -1.47
N ARG A 283 -36.11 -12.25 -2.52
CA ARG A 283 -36.47 -13.66 -2.69
C ARG A 283 -35.76 -14.34 -3.88
N THR A 284 -35.00 -13.58 -4.66
CA THR A 284 -34.29 -14.06 -5.84
C THR A 284 -32.82 -13.67 -5.79
N GLU A 285 -31.94 -14.41 -6.45
CA GLU A 285 -30.51 -14.09 -6.58
C GLU A 285 -30.30 -12.65 -7.07
N LEU A 286 -31.02 -12.25 -8.14
CA LEU A 286 -30.91 -10.91 -8.71
C LEU A 286 -31.39 -9.84 -7.72
N GLY A 287 -32.49 -10.07 -7.02
CA GLY A 287 -32.99 -9.17 -5.99
C GLY A 287 -32.02 -9.01 -4.82
N GLY A 288 -31.45 -10.13 -4.37
CA GLY A 288 -30.41 -10.13 -3.34
C GLY A 288 -29.16 -9.36 -3.77
N LEU A 289 -28.70 -9.61 -4.99
CA LEU A 289 -27.54 -8.93 -5.56
C LEU A 289 -27.78 -7.41 -5.71
N LEU A 290 -28.94 -6.99 -6.17
CA LEU A 290 -29.29 -5.57 -6.32
C LEU A 290 -29.36 -4.86 -4.97
N MET A 291 -30.04 -5.45 -3.98
CA MET A 291 -30.16 -4.88 -2.64
C MET A 291 -28.80 -4.84 -1.93
N LEU A 292 -28.02 -5.91 -2.06
CA LEU A 292 -26.66 -5.98 -1.52
C LEU A 292 -25.76 -4.91 -2.15
N SER A 293 -25.83 -4.73 -3.48
CA SER A 293 -25.05 -3.74 -4.20
C SER A 293 -25.38 -2.32 -3.75
N ALA A 294 -26.67 -1.99 -3.70
CA ALA A 294 -27.13 -0.67 -3.27
C ALA A 294 -26.71 -0.38 -1.81
N PHE A 295 -26.87 -1.35 -0.93
CA PHE A 295 -26.48 -1.22 0.48
C PHE A 295 -24.98 -1.12 0.66
N ALA A 296 -24.19 -1.99 0.01
CA ALA A 296 -22.74 -1.99 0.11
C ALA A 296 -22.12 -0.68 -0.44
N ILE A 297 -22.59 -0.20 -1.60
CA ILE A 297 -22.15 1.09 -2.16
C ILE A 297 -22.53 2.24 -1.22
N GLY A 298 -23.78 2.29 -0.76
CA GLY A 298 -24.27 3.37 0.09
C GLY A 298 -23.55 3.45 1.44
N THR A 299 -23.32 2.31 2.10
CA THR A 299 -22.61 2.28 3.40
C THR A 299 -21.12 2.54 3.24
N SER A 300 -20.49 2.01 2.18
CA SER A 300 -19.07 2.18 1.94
C SER A 300 -18.70 3.60 1.50
N ALA A 301 -19.64 4.40 1.04
CA ALA A 301 -19.40 5.81 0.83
C ALA A 301 -19.01 6.56 2.12
N PHE A 302 -19.36 6.03 3.30
CA PHE A 302 -19.17 6.69 4.58
C PHE A 302 -18.36 5.87 5.59
N LEU A 303 -18.21 4.56 5.36
CA LEU A 303 -17.51 3.64 6.24
C LEU A 303 -16.41 2.92 5.45
N ASN A 304 -15.32 2.58 6.13
CA ASN A 304 -14.23 1.84 5.50
C ASN A 304 -14.71 0.45 5.02
N ASN A 305 -14.14 -0.02 3.92
CA ASN A 305 -14.54 -1.23 3.20
C ASN A 305 -14.45 -2.51 4.04
N THR A 306 -13.33 -2.70 4.73
CA THR A 306 -13.02 -3.95 5.46
C THR A 306 -14.06 -4.33 6.52
N PRO A 307 -14.47 -3.44 7.43
CA PRO A 307 -15.51 -3.75 8.42
C PRO A 307 -16.87 -4.09 7.82
N ILE A 308 -17.24 -3.41 6.71
CA ILE A 308 -18.53 -3.67 6.04
C ILE A 308 -18.56 -5.09 5.49
N VAL A 309 -17.52 -5.48 4.77
CA VAL A 309 -17.43 -6.84 4.22
C VAL A 309 -17.41 -7.88 5.34
N ALA A 310 -16.60 -7.65 6.40
CA ALA A 310 -16.54 -8.55 7.56
C ALA A 310 -17.91 -8.82 8.19
N MET A 311 -18.71 -7.77 8.36
CA MET A 311 -20.04 -7.86 8.97
C MET A 311 -21.07 -8.49 8.03
N LEU A 312 -21.00 -8.19 6.74
CA LEU A 312 -22.00 -8.66 5.78
C LEU A 312 -21.77 -10.10 5.31
N ILE A 313 -20.55 -10.66 5.39
CA ILE A 313 -20.31 -12.06 5.02
C ILE A 313 -21.28 -13.03 5.73
N PRO A 314 -21.40 -13.05 7.07
CA PRO A 314 -22.32 -13.95 7.75
C PRO A 314 -23.79 -13.70 7.37
N VAL A 315 -24.19 -12.44 7.18
CA VAL A 315 -25.55 -12.06 6.78
C VAL A 315 -25.87 -12.59 5.38
N VAL A 316 -24.95 -12.42 4.42
CA VAL A 316 -25.05 -12.92 3.05
C VAL A 316 -25.14 -14.45 3.04
N ILE A 317 -24.25 -15.13 3.76
CA ILE A 317 -24.26 -16.59 3.86
C ILE A 317 -25.58 -17.09 4.43
N SER A 318 -26.06 -16.50 5.53
CA SER A 318 -27.34 -16.85 6.15
C SER A 318 -28.52 -16.65 5.19
N TRP A 319 -28.52 -15.55 4.45
CA TRP A 319 -29.53 -15.26 3.42
C TRP A 319 -29.45 -16.27 2.27
N CYS A 320 -28.23 -16.58 1.78
CA CYS A 320 -28.00 -17.57 0.71
C CYS A 320 -28.53 -18.94 1.08
N ARG A 321 -28.30 -19.39 2.33
CA ARG A 321 -28.85 -20.67 2.83
C ARG A 321 -30.38 -20.68 2.83
N LYS A 322 -31.00 -19.59 3.26
CA LYS A 322 -32.49 -19.48 3.27
C LYS A 322 -33.10 -19.46 1.88
N GLN A 323 -32.41 -18.91 0.90
CA GLN A 323 -32.89 -18.79 -0.48
C GLN A 323 -32.36 -19.86 -1.42
N HIS A 324 -31.56 -20.83 -0.92
CA HIS A 324 -30.92 -21.88 -1.71
C HIS A 324 -30.04 -21.33 -2.85
N VAL A 325 -29.38 -20.18 -2.64
CA VAL A 325 -28.45 -19.53 -3.57
C VAL A 325 -27.01 -19.83 -3.14
N ALA A 326 -26.12 -20.09 -4.09
CA ALA A 326 -24.71 -20.29 -3.76
C ALA A 326 -24.04 -19.00 -3.26
N PRO A 327 -23.36 -19.00 -2.10
CA PRO A 327 -22.67 -17.81 -1.58
C PRO A 327 -21.66 -17.21 -2.56
N SER A 328 -21.05 -18.04 -3.41
CA SER A 328 -20.15 -17.61 -4.47
C SER A 328 -20.78 -16.66 -5.52
N LYS A 329 -22.11 -16.55 -5.57
CA LYS A 329 -22.81 -15.59 -6.44
C LYS A 329 -22.88 -14.18 -5.85
N LEU A 330 -22.71 -14.03 -4.53
CA LEU A 330 -22.90 -12.74 -3.83
C LEU A 330 -21.65 -12.22 -3.12
N LEU A 331 -20.67 -13.06 -2.77
CA LEU A 331 -19.53 -12.64 -1.95
C LEU A 331 -18.49 -11.80 -2.74
N ILE A 332 -18.10 -12.17 -3.99
CA ILE A 332 -17.28 -11.28 -4.85
C ILE A 332 -18.04 -9.97 -5.12
N PRO A 333 -19.33 -9.97 -5.55
CA PRO A 333 -20.10 -8.74 -5.67
C PRO A 333 -20.09 -7.88 -4.40
N LEU A 334 -20.26 -8.46 -3.21
CA LEU A 334 -20.16 -7.71 -1.95
C LEU A 334 -18.83 -6.95 -1.85
N SER A 335 -17.73 -7.63 -2.07
CA SER A 335 -16.41 -7.00 -2.00
C SER A 335 -16.22 -5.91 -3.07
N PHE A 336 -16.61 -6.18 -4.32
CA PHE A 336 -16.47 -5.23 -5.43
C PHE A 336 -17.36 -3.99 -5.24
N MET A 337 -18.61 -4.17 -4.82
CA MET A 337 -19.53 -3.05 -4.58
C MET A 337 -19.09 -2.17 -3.41
N THR A 338 -18.49 -2.77 -2.38
CA THR A 338 -17.93 -2.03 -1.25
C THR A 338 -16.75 -1.16 -1.71
N ILE A 339 -15.86 -1.68 -2.56
CA ILE A 339 -14.73 -0.92 -3.11
C ILE A 339 -15.23 0.25 -3.98
N LEU A 340 -16.19 0.00 -4.86
CA LEU A 340 -16.80 1.04 -5.69
C LEU A 340 -17.48 2.12 -4.86
N GLY A 341 -18.19 1.73 -3.78
CA GLY A 341 -18.80 2.64 -2.83
C GLY A 341 -17.79 3.51 -2.09
N GLY A 342 -16.62 2.95 -1.76
CA GLY A 342 -15.53 3.68 -1.12
C GLY A 342 -15.00 4.88 -1.93
N CYS A 343 -15.19 4.88 -3.23
CA CYS A 343 -14.80 5.99 -4.11
C CYS A 343 -15.90 7.06 -4.30
N CYS A 344 -17.05 6.94 -3.61
CA CYS A 344 -18.13 7.94 -3.70
C CYS A 344 -17.92 9.15 -2.79
N SER A 345 -17.02 9.07 -1.81
CA SER A 345 -16.66 10.19 -0.93
C SER A 345 -15.19 10.18 -0.54
N ARG A 346 -14.72 11.30 0.03
CA ARG A 346 -13.33 11.43 0.51
C ARG A 346 -12.96 10.41 1.60
N ILE A 347 -13.91 9.98 2.43
CA ILE A 347 -13.68 9.13 3.61
C ILE A 347 -14.00 7.66 3.40
N GLY A 348 -14.65 7.29 2.30
CA GLY A 348 -15.11 5.92 2.07
C GLY A 348 -13.98 4.90 1.99
N THR A 349 -12.77 5.33 1.59
CA THR A 349 -11.57 4.49 1.64
C THR A 349 -10.36 5.26 2.14
N SER A 350 -9.44 4.55 2.83
CA SER A 350 -8.18 5.14 3.31
C SER A 350 -7.32 5.71 2.18
N THR A 351 -7.40 5.14 0.98
CA THR A 351 -6.65 5.59 -0.19
C THR A 351 -6.98 7.04 -0.58
N ASN A 352 -8.26 7.43 -0.53
CA ASN A 352 -8.67 8.80 -0.81
C ASN A 352 -8.07 9.79 0.19
N LEU A 353 -8.03 9.42 1.48
CA LEU A 353 -7.43 10.22 2.54
C LEU A 353 -5.90 10.33 2.39
N VAL A 354 -5.25 9.27 1.92
CA VAL A 354 -3.81 9.28 1.61
C VAL A 354 -3.53 10.26 0.48
N VAL A 355 -4.28 10.20 -0.61
CA VAL A 355 -4.12 11.12 -1.75
C VAL A 355 -4.41 12.56 -1.33
N ASP A 356 -5.47 12.80 -0.56
CA ASP A 356 -5.80 14.13 -0.03
C ASP A 356 -4.67 14.70 0.85
N GLY A 357 -4.04 13.86 1.69
CA GLY A 357 -2.86 14.24 2.46
C GLY A 357 -1.64 14.56 1.62
N LEU A 358 -1.44 13.84 0.51
CA LEU A 358 -0.37 14.14 -0.45
C LEU A 358 -0.65 15.44 -1.21
N MET A 359 -1.90 15.72 -1.59
CA MET A 359 -2.32 16.98 -2.20
C MET A 359 -2.00 18.15 -1.28
N LYS A 360 -2.39 18.07 0.01
CA LYS A 360 -2.08 19.11 1.01
C LYS A 360 -0.58 19.36 1.12
N LYS A 361 0.23 18.28 1.16
CA LYS A 361 1.69 18.38 1.21
C LYS A 361 2.29 19.05 -0.04
N ALA A 362 1.69 18.81 -1.21
CA ALA A 362 2.10 19.38 -2.50
C ALA A 362 1.55 20.79 -2.73
N GLY A 363 0.83 21.39 -1.77
CA GLY A 363 0.23 22.71 -1.91
C GLY A 363 -0.98 22.77 -2.84
N ILE A 364 -1.56 21.61 -3.21
CA ILE A 364 -2.77 21.51 -4.01
C ILE A 364 -3.98 21.59 -3.07
N PRO A 365 -5.07 22.32 -3.45
CA PRO A 365 -6.28 22.40 -2.64
C PRO A 365 -6.82 21.01 -2.29
N GLU A 366 -7.21 20.80 -1.03
CA GLU A 366 -7.79 19.55 -0.54
C GLU A 366 -9.05 19.18 -1.32
N MET A 367 -9.37 17.88 -1.36
CA MET A 367 -10.62 17.42 -1.96
C MET A 367 -11.82 17.85 -1.11
N SER A 368 -12.86 18.35 -1.74
CA SER A 368 -14.16 18.49 -1.07
C SER A 368 -14.75 17.11 -0.75
N PHE A 369 -15.72 17.05 0.17
CA PHE A 369 -16.20 15.77 0.71
C PHE A 369 -16.70 14.78 -0.37
N PHE A 370 -17.44 15.28 -1.38
CA PHE A 370 -17.98 14.46 -2.46
C PHE A 370 -17.26 14.65 -3.80
N GLU A 371 -16.15 15.36 -3.84
CA GLU A 371 -15.47 15.67 -5.10
C GLU A 371 -15.06 14.44 -5.90
N ILE A 372 -14.41 13.48 -5.25
CA ILE A 372 -14.06 12.21 -5.90
C ILE A 372 -15.31 11.45 -6.37
N GLY A 373 -16.42 11.67 -5.69
CA GLY A 373 -17.73 11.06 -6.03
C GLY A 373 -18.27 11.51 -7.38
N TYR A 374 -17.85 12.66 -7.92
CA TYR A 374 -18.29 13.09 -9.26
C TYR A 374 -17.90 12.06 -10.34
N ALA A 375 -16.75 11.42 -10.22
CA ALA A 375 -16.36 10.30 -11.07
C ALA A 375 -16.66 8.95 -10.42
N GLY A 376 -16.53 8.84 -9.09
CA GLY A 376 -16.73 7.61 -8.32
C GLY A 376 -18.16 7.07 -8.40
N ILE A 377 -19.18 7.92 -8.30
CA ILE A 377 -20.61 7.51 -8.39
C ILE A 377 -20.96 6.95 -9.78
N PRO A 378 -20.62 7.62 -10.90
CA PRO A 378 -20.78 7.01 -12.23
C PRO A 378 -20.04 5.68 -12.38
N CYS A 379 -18.82 5.58 -11.88
CA CYS A 379 -18.04 4.32 -11.88
C CYS A 379 -18.72 3.24 -11.04
N ALA A 380 -19.29 3.59 -9.87
CA ALA A 380 -20.04 2.64 -9.04
C ALA A 380 -21.30 2.14 -9.74
N ILE A 381 -22.02 3.00 -10.45
CA ILE A 381 -23.18 2.63 -11.25
C ILE A 381 -22.77 1.70 -12.40
N ILE A 382 -21.73 2.03 -13.15
CA ILE A 382 -21.18 1.21 -14.24
C ILE A 382 -20.77 -0.17 -13.70
N GLY A 383 -20.04 -0.21 -12.57
CA GLY A 383 -19.63 -1.45 -11.93
C GLY A 383 -20.80 -2.28 -11.42
N ALA A 384 -21.83 -1.63 -10.85
CA ALA A 384 -23.05 -2.31 -10.42
C ALA A 384 -23.81 -2.92 -11.62
N ILE A 385 -23.98 -2.18 -12.70
CA ILE A 385 -24.60 -2.67 -13.94
C ILE A 385 -23.78 -3.85 -14.49
N TYR A 386 -22.45 -3.73 -14.53
CA TYR A 386 -21.58 -4.83 -14.94
C TYR A 386 -21.79 -6.09 -14.09
N MET A 387 -21.81 -5.95 -12.76
CA MET A 387 -21.98 -7.10 -11.87
C MET A 387 -23.36 -7.73 -11.95
N LEU A 388 -24.41 -6.91 -12.15
CA LEU A 388 -25.78 -7.38 -12.31
C LEU A 388 -26.02 -8.10 -13.64
N THR A 389 -25.23 -7.82 -14.67
CA THR A 389 -25.40 -8.34 -16.04
C THR A 389 -24.33 -9.38 -16.41
N VAL A 390 -23.13 -8.91 -16.71
CA VAL A 390 -22.00 -9.74 -17.19
C VAL A 390 -21.33 -10.48 -16.02
N GLY A 391 -21.01 -9.77 -14.94
CA GLY A 391 -20.31 -10.31 -13.78
C GLY A 391 -21.03 -11.50 -13.17
N ARG A 392 -22.36 -11.41 -13.03
CA ARG A 392 -23.21 -12.50 -12.55
C ARG A 392 -23.04 -13.79 -13.35
N LYS A 393 -22.88 -13.71 -14.68
CA LYS A 393 -22.70 -14.87 -15.55
C LYS A 393 -21.29 -15.48 -15.43
N LEU A 394 -20.30 -14.66 -15.10
CA LEU A 394 -18.90 -15.08 -14.93
C LEU A 394 -18.62 -15.68 -13.55
N LEU A 395 -19.45 -15.38 -12.56
CA LEU A 395 -19.32 -15.91 -11.20
C LEU A 395 -19.55 -17.42 -11.16
N PRO A 396 -18.68 -18.18 -10.49
CA PRO A 396 -18.87 -19.62 -10.34
C PRO A 396 -20.07 -19.91 -9.44
N GLU A 397 -20.73 -21.03 -9.68
CA GLU A 397 -21.77 -21.57 -8.81
C GLU A 397 -21.18 -22.68 -7.96
N ARG A 398 -20.77 -22.35 -6.74
CA ARG A 398 -20.18 -23.31 -5.80
C ARG A 398 -21.08 -23.40 -4.57
N LYS A 399 -21.45 -24.62 -4.23
CA LYS A 399 -22.17 -24.89 -2.99
C LYS A 399 -21.29 -24.54 -1.81
N GLU A 400 -21.88 -24.07 -0.75
CA GLU A 400 -21.20 -23.78 0.50
C GLU A 400 -20.45 -25.02 1.00
N PHE A 401 -19.21 -24.81 1.42
CA PHE A 401 -18.35 -25.86 1.98
C PHE A 401 -19.05 -26.67 3.08
N MET A 402 -19.83 -25.99 3.91
CA MET A 402 -20.59 -26.61 5.00
C MET A 402 -21.76 -27.47 4.53
N GLU A 403 -22.39 -27.17 3.38
CA GLU A 403 -23.42 -28.05 2.78
C GLU A 403 -22.79 -29.33 2.26
N GLN A 404 -21.63 -29.23 1.59
CA GLN A 404 -20.86 -30.43 1.16
C GLN A 404 -20.39 -31.26 2.34
N LEU A 405 -20.03 -30.63 3.47
CA LEU A 405 -19.71 -31.32 4.72
C LEU A 405 -20.95 -31.91 5.41
N GLY A 406 -22.10 -31.24 5.32
CA GLY A 406 -23.35 -31.73 5.88
C GLY A 406 -23.83 -33.03 5.18
N GLU A 407 -23.69 -33.07 3.85
CA GLU A 407 -23.95 -34.31 3.08
C GLU A 407 -22.89 -35.38 3.36
N SER A 408 -21.61 -34.98 3.60
CA SER A 408 -20.49 -35.90 3.87
C SER A 408 -20.20 -36.09 5.37
N ARG A 409 -21.01 -35.53 6.28
CA ARG A 409 -20.76 -35.58 7.74
C ARG A 409 -20.62 -37.01 8.27
N ARG A 410 -21.29 -37.96 7.64
CA ARG A 410 -21.15 -39.41 7.91
C ARG A 410 -19.84 -40.01 7.41
N GLU A 411 -19.17 -39.35 6.47
CA GLU A 411 -17.93 -39.87 5.88
C GLU A 411 -16.66 -39.49 6.65
N TYR A 412 -16.73 -38.53 7.60
CA TYR A 412 -15.54 -37.97 8.25
C TYR A 412 -15.44 -38.20 9.74
N LEU A 413 -16.53 -38.50 10.42
CA LEU A 413 -16.56 -38.79 11.85
C LEU A 413 -17.00 -40.21 12.08
N VAL A 414 -16.16 -40.98 12.74
CA VAL A 414 -16.44 -42.36 13.15
C VAL A 414 -16.42 -42.43 14.64
N GLU A 415 -17.53 -42.94 15.17
CA GLU A 415 -17.67 -43.16 16.61
C GLU A 415 -17.47 -44.65 16.93
N MET A 416 -16.55 -44.91 17.83
CA MET A 416 -16.26 -46.26 18.33
C MET A 416 -16.45 -46.30 19.84
N VAL A 417 -17.03 -47.39 20.33
CA VAL A 417 -17.22 -47.63 21.78
C VAL A 417 -16.21 -48.65 22.26
N VAL A 418 -15.55 -48.33 23.39
CA VAL A 418 -14.64 -49.24 24.09
C VAL A 418 -15.48 -50.25 24.90
N THR A 419 -15.63 -51.46 24.40
CA THR A 419 -16.39 -52.49 25.15
C THR A 419 -15.62 -52.96 26.39
N PRO A 420 -16.30 -53.45 27.43
CA PRO A 420 -15.62 -53.96 28.64
C PRO A 420 -14.59 -55.09 28.40
N ALA A 421 -14.67 -55.73 27.24
CA ALA A 421 -13.71 -56.78 26.82
C ALA A 421 -12.49 -56.23 26.06
N CYS A 422 -12.38 -54.89 25.89
CA CYS A 422 -11.32 -54.28 25.12
C CYS A 422 -9.97 -54.35 25.87
N ARG A 423 -8.93 -54.81 25.18
CA ARG A 423 -7.56 -54.92 25.71
C ARG A 423 -6.86 -53.59 25.92
N LEU A 424 -7.42 -52.52 25.41
CA LEU A 424 -6.85 -51.15 25.50
C LEU A 424 -7.26 -50.41 26.78
N ILE A 425 -8.18 -50.97 27.59
CA ILE A 425 -8.61 -50.39 28.86
C ILE A 425 -7.42 -50.30 29.81
N GLY A 426 -7.27 -49.16 30.47
CA GLY A 426 -6.16 -48.85 31.36
C GLY A 426 -4.87 -48.38 30.69
N GLN A 427 -4.83 -48.36 29.34
CA GLN A 427 -3.71 -47.83 28.60
C GLN A 427 -3.96 -46.35 28.25
N SER A 428 -2.90 -45.57 28.14
CA SER A 428 -3.02 -44.20 27.62
C SER A 428 -3.26 -44.22 26.09
N ILE A 429 -3.84 -43.18 25.53
CA ILE A 429 -4.11 -43.02 24.09
C ILE A 429 -2.85 -43.27 23.25
N GLU A 430 -1.68 -42.79 23.74
CA GLU A 430 -0.42 -43.02 23.05
C GLU A 430 0.07 -44.47 23.16
N ALA A 431 -0.03 -45.07 24.33
CA ALA A 431 0.33 -46.48 24.54
C ALA A 431 -0.60 -47.46 23.79
N ALA A 432 -1.87 -47.11 23.70
CA ALA A 432 -2.88 -47.83 22.92
C ALA A 432 -2.69 -47.72 21.39
N GLY A 433 -1.76 -46.87 20.90
CA GLY A 433 -1.48 -46.66 19.47
C GLY A 433 -2.58 -45.92 18.72
N LEU A 434 -3.60 -45.40 19.42
CA LEU A 434 -4.73 -44.71 18.80
C LEU A 434 -4.37 -43.29 18.30
N ARG A 435 -3.21 -42.79 18.64
CA ARG A 435 -2.69 -41.52 18.16
C ARG A 435 -1.99 -41.60 16.82
N ARG A 436 -1.47 -42.78 16.43
CA ARG A 436 -0.63 -42.95 15.23
C ARG A 436 -1.33 -43.74 14.12
N LEU A 437 -2.64 -43.74 14.11
CA LEU A 437 -3.41 -44.44 13.07
C LEU A 437 -3.21 -43.75 11.70
N PRO A 438 -2.91 -44.48 10.61
CA PRO A 438 -2.75 -43.90 9.28
C PRO A 438 -4.07 -43.29 8.82
N GLY A 439 -4.08 -41.95 8.58
CA GLY A 439 -5.23 -41.24 8.04
C GLY A 439 -6.42 -41.06 9.00
N LEU A 440 -6.33 -41.46 10.29
CA LEU A 440 -7.36 -41.26 11.31
C LEU A 440 -6.78 -40.53 12.52
N PHE A 441 -7.59 -39.65 13.13
CA PHE A 441 -7.24 -38.88 14.31
C PHE A 441 -8.34 -38.99 15.35
N LEU A 442 -7.96 -39.34 16.57
CA LEU A 442 -8.85 -39.24 17.72
C LEU A 442 -8.98 -37.78 18.13
N ILE A 443 -10.19 -37.26 18.06
CA ILE A 443 -10.48 -35.86 18.38
C ILE A 443 -11.16 -35.69 19.72
N GLU A 444 -11.90 -36.73 20.21
CA GLU A 444 -12.72 -36.66 21.39
C GLU A 444 -12.87 -38.00 22.05
N VAL A 445 -12.96 -38.01 23.40
CA VAL A 445 -13.37 -39.15 24.21
C VAL A 445 -14.57 -38.67 25.03
N ASP A 446 -15.73 -39.30 24.82
CA ASP A 446 -16.91 -39.09 25.65
C ASP A 446 -16.95 -40.16 26.73
N ARG A 447 -16.86 -39.75 27.96
CA ARG A 447 -16.88 -40.56 29.16
C ARG A 447 -18.11 -40.27 30.00
N ARG A 448 -19.13 -41.11 29.91
CA ARG A 448 -20.39 -40.98 30.67
C ARG A 448 -21.02 -39.57 30.54
N GLY A 449 -21.02 -38.98 29.35
CA GLY A 449 -21.57 -37.67 29.10
C GLY A 449 -20.64 -36.52 29.41
N THR A 450 -19.39 -36.79 29.83
CA THR A 450 -18.33 -35.79 29.98
C THR A 450 -17.40 -35.88 28.79
N VAL A 451 -17.41 -34.85 27.97
CA VAL A 451 -16.58 -34.76 26.76
C VAL A 451 -15.17 -34.30 27.12
N ILE A 452 -14.19 -35.12 26.83
CA ILE A 452 -12.76 -34.83 26.94
C ILE A 452 -12.26 -34.46 25.54
N ALA A 453 -12.16 -33.16 25.27
CA ALA A 453 -11.63 -32.59 24.04
C ALA A 453 -10.91 -31.27 24.35
N PRO A 454 -9.69 -31.09 23.87
CA PRO A 454 -8.85 -32.01 23.09
C PRO A 454 -8.27 -33.15 23.91
N VAL A 455 -8.15 -34.35 23.28
CA VAL A 455 -7.68 -35.55 23.97
C VAL A 455 -6.15 -35.49 24.19
N SER A 456 -5.72 -35.52 25.46
CA SER A 456 -4.29 -35.62 25.80
C SER A 456 -3.70 -36.99 25.43
N PRO A 457 -2.40 -37.06 25.06
CA PRO A 457 -1.70 -38.36 24.88
C PRO A 457 -1.77 -39.25 26.07
N ASP A 458 -1.81 -38.69 27.26
CA ASP A 458 -1.80 -39.39 28.56
C ASP A 458 -3.19 -39.81 29.05
N THR A 459 -4.25 -39.44 28.30
CA THR A 459 -5.61 -39.80 28.65
C THR A 459 -5.75 -41.33 28.67
N VAL A 460 -6.11 -41.92 29.79
CA VAL A 460 -6.29 -43.36 29.97
C VAL A 460 -7.70 -43.76 29.51
N LEU A 461 -7.78 -44.86 28.75
CA LEU A 461 -9.04 -45.40 28.25
C LEU A 461 -9.77 -46.17 29.35
N GLU A 462 -11.08 -45.94 29.46
CA GLU A 462 -11.98 -46.66 30.35
C GLU A 462 -13.04 -47.46 29.57
N ALA A 463 -13.63 -48.41 30.23
CA ALA A 463 -14.74 -49.17 29.64
C ALA A 463 -15.94 -48.25 29.39
N ASN A 464 -16.57 -48.45 28.22
CA ASN A 464 -17.69 -47.63 27.69
C ASN A 464 -17.30 -46.22 27.28
N ASP A 465 -16.00 -45.87 27.18
CA ASP A 465 -15.57 -44.64 26.53
C ASP A 465 -16.03 -44.66 25.06
N ARG A 466 -16.59 -43.52 24.61
CA ARG A 466 -16.96 -43.33 23.21
C ARG A 466 -15.87 -42.48 22.58
N LEU A 467 -15.15 -43.10 21.61
CA LEU A 467 -14.03 -42.47 20.91
C LEU A 467 -14.52 -41.93 19.57
N VAL A 468 -14.27 -40.64 19.30
CA VAL A 468 -14.63 -40.00 18.06
C VAL A 468 -13.38 -39.74 17.24
N PHE A 469 -13.32 -40.40 16.07
CA PHE A 469 -12.22 -40.23 15.11
C PHE A 469 -12.67 -39.40 13.92
N THR A 470 -11.73 -38.65 13.35
CA THR A 470 -11.88 -37.95 12.06
C THR A 470 -10.81 -38.45 11.08
N GLY A 471 -11.17 -38.60 9.81
CA GLY A 471 -10.18 -38.99 8.77
C GLY A 471 -10.78 -39.62 7.54
N ILE A 472 -9.97 -40.40 6.82
CA ILE A 472 -10.32 -40.97 5.52
C ILE A 472 -11.15 -42.25 5.75
N VAL A 473 -12.31 -42.34 5.09
CA VAL A 473 -13.28 -43.48 5.24
C VAL A 473 -12.65 -44.85 5.00
N GLY A 474 -11.69 -44.96 4.07
CA GLY A 474 -11.02 -46.25 3.78
C GLY A 474 -10.25 -46.85 4.95
N THR A 475 -9.86 -46.03 5.95
CA THR A 475 -9.09 -46.50 7.13
C THR A 475 -9.96 -46.90 8.33
N ILE A 476 -11.26 -46.70 8.26
CA ILE A 476 -12.24 -47.13 9.28
C ILE A 476 -12.21 -48.64 9.47
N VAL A 477 -11.95 -49.36 8.40
CA VAL A 477 -11.84 -50.84 8.42
C VAL A 477 -10.74 -51.32 9.36
N ASP A 478 -9.69 -50.48 9.56
CA ASP A 478 -8.58 -50.83 10.45
C ASP A 478 -8.95 -50.66 11.94
N LEU A 479 -9.86 -49.73 12.27
CA LEU A 479 -10.40 -49.57 13.63
C LEU A 479 -11.24 -50.77 14.03
N LYS A 480 -12.01 -51.34 13.09
CA LYS A 480 -12.83 -52.56 13.33
C LYS A 480 -11.99 -53.79 13.55
N LYS A 481 -10.71 -53.79 13.20
CA LYS A 481 -9.79 -54.91 13.44
C LYS A 481 -9.27 -54.94 14.89
N ILE A 482 -9.47 -53.88 15.68
CA ILE A 482 -9.03 -53.80 17.07
C ILE A 482 -10.08 -54.54 17.94
N PRO A 483 -9.72 -55.65 18.59
CA PRO A 483 -10.67 -56.42 19.40
C PRO A 483 -11.19 -55.58 20.57
N GLY A 484 -12.53 -55.50 20.67
CA GLY A 484 -13.20 -54.75 21.74
C GLY A 484 -13.47 -53.28 21.43
N LEU A 485 -13.20 -52.83 20.19
CA LEU A 485 -13.64 -51.53 19.65
C LEU A 485 -14.79 -51.79 18.68
N GLU A 486 -16.01 -51.39 19.01
CA GLU A 486 -17.20 -51.57 18.23
C GLU A 486 -17.75 -50.23 17.72
N ALA A 487 -18.33 -50.21 16.50
CA ALA A 487 -18.98 -49.02 15.98
C ALA A 487 -20.21 -48.66 16.83
N ALA A 488 -20.34 -47.40 17.23
CA ALA A 488 -21.50 -46.94 17.96
C ALA A 488 -22.76 -47.06 17.09
N SER A 489 -23.76 -47.83 17.57
CA SER A 489 -25.04 -47.98 16.86
C SER A 489 -25.92 -46.76 17.06
N ASP A 490 -26.59 -46.28 16.01
CA ASP A 490 -27.40 -45.06 15.90
C ASP A 490 -28.71 -45.04 16.75
N THR A 491 -28.80 -45.81 17.80
CA THR A 491 -30.04 -45.97 18.57
C THR A 491 -29.92 -45.39 20.00
N SER A 492 -30.05 -44.08 20.16
CA SER A 492 -30.63 -43.45 21.35
C SER A 492 -30.79 -41.94 21.19
N ASP A 493 -31.96 -41.41 21.54
CA ASP A 493 -32.33 -39.99 21.59
C ASP A 493 -31.40 -39.08 22.45
N ALA A 494 -30.50 -39.67 23.23
CA ALA A 494 -29.48 -38.95 23.98
C ALA A 494 -28.42 -38.27 23.08
N SER A 495 -28.16 -38.80 21.88
CA SER A 495 -27.17 -38.27 20.96
C SER A 495 -27.52 -36.86 20.38
N ALA A 496 -28.82 -36.58 20.28
CA ALA A 496 -29.26 -35.27 19.73
C ALA A 496 -29.02 -34.09 20.68
N VAL A 497 -29.03 -34.33 22.01
CA VAL A 497 -28.74 -33.28 23.01
C VAL A 497 -27.25 -33.08 23.16
N GLU A 498 -26.42 -34.11 23.01
CA GLU A 498 -24.95 -34.00 23.07
C GLU A 498 -24.32 -33.47 21.78
N GLN A 499 -24.94 -33.73 20.63
CA GLN A 499 -24.53 -33.06 19.36
C GLN A 499 -24.63 -31.53 19.41
N ARG A 500 -25.50 -30.99 20.29
CA ARG A 500 -25.61 -29.51 20.50
C ARG A 500 -24.43 -28.90 21.24
N LYS A 501 -23.58 -29.66 21.90
CA LYS A 501 -22.39 -29.16 22.63
C LYS A 501 -21.13 -29.14 21.77
N ARG A 502 -21.11 -29.76 20.60
CA ARG A 502 -19.98 -29.75 19.67
C ARG A 502 -20.08 -28.57 18.76
N ARG A 503 -19.21 -27.59 18.94
CA ARG A 503 -19.16 -26.42 18.07
C ARG A 503 -18.10 -26.62 17.01
N LEU A 504 -18.53 -26.57 15.76
CA LEU A 504 -17.63 -26.43 14.62
C LEU A 504 -17.50 -24.94 14.32
N CYS A 505 -16.27 -24.50 14.18
CA CYS A 505 -15.92 -23.12 13.88
C CYS A 505 -15.10 -23.10 12.61
N GLU A 506 -15.35 -22.11 11.79
CA GLU A 506 -14.59 -21.83 10.58
C GLU A 506 -13.71 -20.61 10.80
N ALA A 507 -12.42 -20.67 10.43
CA ALA A 507 -11.50 -19.55 10.51
C ALA A 507 -10.64 -19.49 9.24
N VAL A 508 -10.38 -18.29 8.78
CA VAL A 508 -9.50 -18.02 7.62
C VAL A 508 -8.17 -17.48 8.12
N VAL A 509 -7.07 -18.15 7.75
CA VAL A 509 -5.71 -17.75 8.17
C VAL A 509 -5.37 -16.38 7.60
N SER A 510 -5.02 -15.45 8.47
CA SER A 510 -4.65 -14.08 8.12
C SER A 510 -3.24 -14.02 7.53
N ARG A 511 -2.94 -12.98 6.74
CA ARG A 511 -1.59 -12.71 6.25
C ARG A 511 -0.59 -12.36 7.36
N SER A 512 -1.06 -11.82 8.46
CA SER A 512 -0.24 -11.49 9.64
C SER A 512 -0.09 -12.66 10.59
N SER A 513 -0.68 -13.82 10.25
CA SER A 513 -0.66 -14.99 11.12
C SER A 513 0.74 -15.58 11.26
N PRO A 514 1.22 -15.82 12.48
CA PRO A 514 2.49 -16.51 12.72
C PRO A 514 2.45 -17.98 12.27
N LEU A 515 1.28 -18.51 11.94
CA LEU A 515 1.08 -19.88 11.46
C LEU A 515 1.57 -20.09 10.02
N ILE A 516 1.75 -19.01 9.25
CA ILE A 516 2.13 -19.12 7.84
C ILE A 516 3.50 -19.77 7.68
N GLY A 517 3.59 -20.77 6.82
CA GLY A 517 4.82 -21.52 6.52
C GLY A 517 5.17 -22.59 7.54
N GLN A 518 4.45 -22.70 8.67
CA GLN A 518 4.58 -23.76 9.66
C GLN A 518 3.64 -24.92 9.33
N THR A 519 4.03 -26.15 9.68
CA THR A 519 3.06 -27.25 9.65
C THR A 519 2.09 -27.11 10.83
N VAL A 520 0.89 -27.64 10.68
CA VAL A 520 -0.11 -27.65 11.77
C VAL A 520 0.45 -28.29 13.05
N ARG A 521 1.38 -29.26 12.88
CA ARG A 521 2.08 -29.92 13.99
C ARG A 521 3.11 -29.01 14.66
N ASP A 522 3.97 -28.39 13.86
CA ASP A 522 5.07 -27.51 14.37
C ASP A 522 4.50 -26.25 15.03
N ALA A 523 3.42 -25.73 14.50
CA ALA A 523 2.66 -24.62 15.08
C ALA A 523 1.98 -24.97 16.41
N GLN A 524 2.01 -26.25 16.84
CA GLN A 524 1.32 -26.73 18.03
C GLN A 524 -0.12 -26.18 18.13
N PHE A 525 -0.82 -26.14 16.98
CA PHE A 525 -2.10 -25.45 16.81
C PHE A 525 -3.11 -25.79 17.91
N ARG A 526 -3.18 -27.08 18.29
CA ARG A 526 -4.10 -27.57 19.31
C ARG A 526 -3.84 -26.98 20.71
N SER A 527 -2.58 -26.91 21.12
CA SER A 527 -2.21 -26.36 22.43
C SER A 527 -2.29 -24.83 22.46
N HIS A 528 -1.99 -24.18 21.33
CA HIS A 528 -1.98 -22.71 21.27
C HIS A 528 -3.41 -22.13 21.21
N TYR A 529 -4.28 -22.74 20.40
CA TYR A 529 -5.65 -22.22 20.18
C TYR A 529 -6.75 -23.01 20.89
N ASN A 530 -6.41 -24.09 21.60
CA ASN A 530 -7.38 -25.01 22.21
C ASN A 530 -8.47 -25.47 21.21
N ALA A 531 -8.05 -25.75 19.96
CA ALA A 531 -8.90 -26.11 18.83
C ALA A 531 -8.26 -27.23 18.01
N ALA A 532 -9.07 -28.15 17.48
CA ALA A 532 -8.60 -29.20 16.58
C ALA A 532 -9.04 -28.91 15.15
N ILE A 533 -8.09 -28.86 14.21
CA ILE A 533 -8.40 -28.69 12.78
C ILE A 533 -8.96 -30.01 12.24
N VAL A 534 -10.15 -29.97 11.67
CA VAL A 534 -10.88 -31.08 11.08
C VAL A 534 -10.66 -31.18 9.58
N ALA A 535 -10.58 -30.02 8.92
CA ALA A 535 -10.29 -29.94 7.48
C ALA A 535 -9.61 -28.60 7.15
N ILE A 536 -8.82 -28.60 6.08
CA ILE A 536 -8.19 -27.39 5.53
C ILE A 536 -8.60 -27.26 4.07
N HIS A 537 -9.09 -26.10 3.68
CA HIS A 537 -9.38 -25.75 2.31
C HIS A 537 -8.41 -24.69 1.82
N ARG A 538 -7.89 -24.87 0.63
CA ARG A 538 -7.01 -23.94 -0.08
C ARG A 538 -7.50 -23.78 -1.51
N ASN A 539 -7.68 -22.52 -1.95
CA ASN A 539 -8.16 -22.20 -3.30
C ASN A 539 -9.47 -22.90 -3.69
N GLY A 540 -10.37 -23.08 -2.71
CA GLY A 540 -11.66 -23.74 -2.93
C GLY A 540 -11.61 -25.26 -3.05
N GLU A 541 -10.45 -25.88 -2.82
CA GLU A 541 -10.28 -27.34 -2.80
C GLU A 541 -9.82 -27.81 -1.41
N ARG A 542 -10.38 -28.94 -0.99
CA ARG A 542 -9.95 -29.58 0.25
C ARG A 542 -8.58 -30.21 0.08
N LEU A 543 -7.68 -29.96 1.02
CA LEU A 543 -6.40 -30.66 1.07
C LEU A 543 -6.63 -32.07 1.61
N THR A 544 -6.29 -33.08 0.80
CA THR A 544 -6.41 -34.51 1.12
C THR A 544 -5.18 -35.05 1.84
N THR A 545 -4.14 -34.26 2.00
CA THR A 545 -2.92 -34.61 2.73
C THR A 545 -3.18 -34.67 4.24
N LYS A 546 -2.30 -35.34 4.96
CA LYS A 546 -2.40 -35.45 6.43
C LYS A 546 -2.35 -34.08 7.06
N ILE A 547 -3.42 -33.67 7.77
CA ILE A 547 -3.62 -32.31 8.32
C ILE A 547 -2.41 -31.82 9.12
N GLY A 548 -1.81 -32.69 9.95
CA GLY A 548 -0.67 -32.34 10.78
C GLY A 548 0.59 -31.95 10.00
N ASP A 549 0.73 -32.40 8.75
CA ASP A 549 1.90 -32.18 7.90
C ASP A 549 1.67 -31.07 6.86
N VAL A 550 0.46 -30.49 6.83
CA VAL A 550 0.11 -29.36 5.95
C VAL A 550 0.79 -28.10 6.46
N LYS A 551 1.55 -27.45 5.61
CA LYS A 551 2.04 -26.07 5.84
C LYS A 551 0.91 -25.10 5.57
N LEU A 552 0.60 -24.28 6.58
CA LEU A 552 -0.48 -23.31 6.48
C LEU A 552 -0.04 -22.12 5.61
N GLU A 553 -0.95 -21.65 4.78
CA GLU A 553 -0.77 -20.48 3.91
C GLU A 553 -1.86 -19.44 4.19
N SER A 554 -1.58 -18.19 3.81
CA SER A 554 -2.58 -17.13 3.93
C SER A 554 -3.82 -17.42 3.07
N GLY A 555 -4.99 -17.25 3.66
CA GLY A 555 -6.26 -17.54 2.99
C GLY A 555 -6.72 -19.00 3.11
N ASP A 556 -5.94 -19.88 3.77
CA ASP A 556 -6.42 -21.21 4.12
C ASP A 556 -7.64 -21.10 5.02
N THR A 557 -8.71 -21.80 4.66
CA THR A 557 -9.90 -21.93 5.49
C THR A 557 -9.80 -23.17 6.35
N LEU A 558 -9.78 -22.98 7.65
CA LEU A 558 -9.66 -24.04 8.65
C LEU A 558 -11.05 -24.35 9.21
N LEU A 559 -11.52 -25.56 9.03
CA LEU A 559 -12.65 -26.07 9.80
C LEU A 559 -12.12 -26.68 11.09
N MET A 560 -12.58 -26.18 12.23
CA MET A 560 -12.06 -26.55 13.53
C MET A 560 -13.17 -27.00 14.45
N GLN A 561 -12.87 -27.98 15.28
CA GLN A 561 -13.67 -28.30 16.45
C GLN A 561 -13.12 -27.54 17.66
N THR A 562 -13.98 -26.77 18.30
CA THR A 562 -13.58 -25.81 19.32
C THR A 562 -14.46 -25.89 20.58
N GLY A 563 -13.96 -25.37 21.70
CA GLY A 563 -14.76 -25.14 22.89
C GLY A 563 -15.77 -23.99 22.73
N ALA A 564 -16.72 -23.91 23.65
CA ALA A 564 -17.84 -22.95 23.59
C ALA A 564 -17.42 -21.47 23.46
N ASN A 565 -16.25 -21.10 23.99
CA ASN A 565 -15.78 -19.71 24.06
C ASN A 565 -14.75 -19.36 22.98
N PHE A 566 -14.44 -20.25 22.05
CA PHE A 566 -13.39 -20.05 21.07
C PHE A 566 -13.63 -18.83 20.16
N VAL A 567 -14.82 -18.74 19.60
CA VAL A 567 -15.19 -17.63 18.71
C VAL A 567 -15.09 -16.28 19.39
N GLN A 568 -15.47 -16.20 20.69
CA GLN A 568 -15.32 -14.97 21.46
C GLN A 568 -13.87 -14.63 21.77
N ALA A 569 -13.08 -15.61 22.16
CA ALA A 569 -11.68 -15.43 22.50
C ALA A 569 -10.82 -15.03 21.29
N HIS A 570 -11.18 -15.50 20.08
CA HIS A 570 -10.39 -15.33 18.86
C HIS A 570 -11.06 -14.48 17.78
N ARG A 571 -12.18 -13.83 18.04
CA ARG A 571 -12.92 -12.99 17.07
C ARG A 571 -12.08 -11.82 16.53
N ASN A 572 -11.21 -11.26 17.38
CA ASN A 572 -10.33 -10.15 17.04
C ASN A 572 -8.85 -10.56 17.02
N ASN A 573 -8.58 -11.87 16.92
CA ASN A 573 -7.20 -12.35 16.83
C ASN A 573 -6.64 -12.01 15.45
N PRO A 574 -5.51 -11.32 15.35
CA PRO A 574 -4.87 -10.98 14.08
C PRO A 574 -4.43 -12.21 13.26
N ASP A 575 -4.41 -13.39 13.87
CA ASP A 575 -4.03 -14.64 13.21
C ASP A 575 -5.10 -15.14 12.24
N PHE A 576 -6.35 -14.68 12.39
CA PHE A 576 -7.47 -15.09 11.56
C PHE A 576 -8.24 -13.90 11.02
N TYR A 577 -8.60 -13.90 9.72
CA TYR A 577 -9.46 -12.88 9.13
C TYR A 577 -10.93 -13.05 9.50
N LEU A 578 -11.36 -14.27 9.66
CA LEU A 578 -12.74 -14.61 9.99
C LEU A 578 -12.72 -15.77 10.98
N VAL A 579 -13.45 -15.66 12.08
CA VAL A 579 -13.79 -16.75 12.96
C VAL A 579 -15.31 -16.75 13.09
N SER A 580 -15.97 -17.73 12.49
CA SER A 580 -17.43 -17.84 12.46
C SER A 580 -17.89 -19.06 13.23
N ASP A 581 -18.87 -18.88 14.10
CA ASP A 581 -19.60 -20.00 14.72
C ASP A 581 -20.70 -20.45 13.75
N VAL A 582 -20.81 -21.75 13.56
CA VAL A 582 -21.79 -22.35 12.66
C VAL A 582 -23.20 -22.35 13.27
N GLU A 583 -23.31 -22.17 14.59
CA GLU A 583 -24.60 -22.07 15.29
C GLU A 583 -24.49 -21.11 16.49
N GLY A 584 -25.20 -19.97 16.42
CA GLY A 584 -25.52 -19.11 17.56
C GLY A 584 -24.80 -17.78 17.65
N SER A 585 -25.44 -16.73 17.13
CA SER A 585 -25.05 -15.32 17.35
C SER A 585 -25.15 -14.97 18.83
N GLN A 586 -24.10 -14.40 19.41
CA GLN A 586 -24.21 -13.76 20.73
C GLN A 586 -24.92 -12.41 20.63
N PRO A 587 -25.59 -11.98 21.71
CA PRO A 587 -26.27 -10.68 21.71
C PRO A 587 -25.26 -9.56 21.62
N LEU A 588 -25.28 -8.84 20.46
CA LEU A 588 -24.64 -7.55 20.28
C LEU A 588 -25.20 -6.58 21.31
N ARG A 589 -24.41 -5.58 21.73
CA ARG A 589 -24.85 -4.52 22.66
C ARG A 589 -25.86 -3.60 21.97
N HIS A 590 -27.04 -4.11 21.61
CA HIS A 590 -28.08 -3.37 20.91
C HIS A 590 -28.64 -2.17 21.70
N GLU A 591 -28.33 -2.02 22.97
CA GLU A 591 -28.85 -0.95 23.80
C GLU A 591 -28.35 0.44 23.37
N ASN A 592 -27.15 0.57 22.78
CA ASN A 592 -26.52 1.84 22.45
C ASN A 592 -26.45 2.14 20.93
N TRP A 593 -27.16 1.39 20.08
CA TRP A 593 -27.07 1.56 18.63
C TRP A 593 -27.44 2.96 18.16
N TRP A 594 -28.45 3.60 18.75
CA TRP A 594 -28.89 4.93 18.39
C TRP A 594 -27.86 6.01 18.81
N VAL A 595 -27.14 5.81 19.95
CA VAL A 595 -26.05 6.70 20.38
C VAL A 595 -24.90 6.63 19.37
N ALA A 596 -24.51 5.43 18.95
CA ALA A 596 -23.47 5.23 17.94
C ALA A 596 -23.85 5.88 16.59
N MET A 597 -25.11 5.76 16.17
CA MET A 597 -25.62 6.42 14.98
C MET A 597 -25.59 7.95 15.08
N LEU A 598 -25.96 8.51 16.26
CA LEU A 598 -25.93 9.94 16.50
C LEU A 598 -24.48 10.49 16.47
N ILE A 599 -23.53 9.81 17.12
CA ILE A 599 -22.11 10.17 17.09
C ILE A 599 -21.57 10.12 15.67
N PHE A 600 -21.92 9.08 14.91
CA PHE A 600 -21.53 8.95 13.51
C PHE A 600 -22.13 10.06 12.64
N GLY A 601 -23.41 10.38 12.84
CA GLY A 601 -24.06 11.50 12.16
C GLY A 601 -23.38 12.84 12.43
N MET A 602 -23.02 13.13 13.70
CA MET A 602 -22.24 14.33 14.07
C MET A 602 -20.88 14.35 13.38
N LEU A 603 -20.19 13.21 13.31
CA LEU A 603 -18.93 13.11 12.59
C LEU A 603 -19.10 13.44 11.11
N LEU A 604 -20.10 12.90 10.43
CA LEU A 604 -20.38 13.19 9.03
C LEU A 604 -20.64 14.69 8.80
N VAL A 605 -21.41 15.33 9.68
CA VAL A 605 -21.66 16.78 9.61
C VAL A 605 -20.35 17.56 9.77
N ALA A 606 -19.52 17.20 10.76
CA ALA A 606 -18.22 17.85 10.97
C ALA A 606 -17.29 17.71 9.76
N MET A 607 -17.30 16.52 9.12
CA MET A 607 -16.49 16.26 7.91
C MET A 607 -17.03 16.97 6.66
N PHE A 608 -18.33 17.17 6.59
CA PHE A 608 -18.97 17.88 5.47
C PHE A 608 -18.77 19.40 5.56
N MET A 609 -18.89 19.96 6.76
CA MET A 609 -18.86 21.42 6.98
C MET A 609 -17.45 21.98 7.22
N GLY A 610 -16.45 21.13 7.54
CA GLY A 610 -15.11 21.54 7.93
C GLY A 610 -14.02 21.13 6.95
N GLY A 611 -12.87 21.84 7.01
CA GLY A 611 -11.61 21.41 6.33
C GLY A 611 -11.01 20.15 6.98
N SER A 612 -9.83 19.71 6.49
CA SER A 612 -9.17 18.47 6.97
C SER A 612 -8.88 18.49 8.48
N ASP A 613 -8.54 19.64 9.03
CA ASP A 613 -8.24 19.78 10.46
C ASP A 613 -9.49 19.59 11.32
N THR A 614 -10.61 20.18 10.90
CA THR A 614 -11.92 20.00 11.57
C THR A 614 -12.41 18.56 11.45
N ALA A 615 -12.23 17.94 10.29
CA ALA A 615 -12.58 16.55 10.07
C ALA A 615 -11.76 15.60 10.96
N MET A 616 -10.45 15.84 11.08
CA MET A 616 -9.56 15.08 11.96
C MET A 616 -9.98 15.20 13.42
N LEU A 617 -10.18 16.42 13.92
CA LEU A 617 -10.64 16.66 15.28
C LEU A 617 -12.01 16.04 15.53
N GLY A 618 -12.95 16.16 14.59
CA GLY A 618 -14.25 15.51 14.63
C GLY A 618 -14.15 13.98 14.74
N ALA A 619 -13.23 13.36 14.03
CA ALA A 619 -12.99 11.92 14.11
C ALA A 619 -12.46 11.48 15.50
N PHE A 620 -11.52 12.24 16.08
CA PHE A 620 -11.02 11.97 17.42
C PHE A 620 -12.12 12.17 18.49
N VAL A 621 -12.90 13.24 18.39
CA VAL A 621 -14.03 13.49 19.30
C VAL A 621 -15.06 12.36 19.19
N ALA A 622 -15.42 11.96 17.97
CA ALA A 622 -16.35 10.84 17.75
C ALA A 622 -15.80 9.53 18.31
N GLY A 623 -14.53 9.19 18.06
CA GLY A 623 -13.88 8.01 18.66
C GLY A 623 -13.86 8.05 20.18
N GLY A 624 -13.55 9.19 20.79
CA GLY A 624 -13.61 9.41 22.24
C GLY A 624 -15.03 9.25 22.80
N LEU A 625 -16.04 9.80 22.12
CA LEU A 625 -17.44 9.66 22.50
C LEU A 625 -17.91 8.20 22.41
N MET A 626 -17.51 7.42 21.40
CA MET A 626 -17.83 5.98 21.31
C MET A 626 -17.35 5.22 22.54
N VAL A 627 -16.17 5.55 23.05
CA VAL A 627 -15.64 4.92 24.29
C VAL A 627 -16.37 5.45 25.53
N LEU A 628 -16.56 6.76 25.66
CA LEU A 628 -17.21 7.39 26.82
C LEU A 628 -18.66 6.95 26.98
N THR A 629 -19.40 6.82 25.89
CA THR A 629 -20.79 6.35 25.88
C THR A 629 -20.93 4.83 25.99
N ARG A 630 -19.82 4.12 26.17
CA ARG A 630 -19.76 2.65 26.28
C ARG A 630 -20.30 1.91 25.05
N CYS A 631 -20.29 2.52 23.87
CA CYS A 631 -20.53 1.82 22.60
C CYS A 631 -19.47 0.74 22.37
N MET A 632 -18.25 0.99 22.86
CA MET A 632 -17.15 0.03 22.88
C MET A 632 -16.27 0.23 24.11
N SER A 633 -15.42 -0.75 24.45
CA SER A 633 -14.46 -0.60 25.55
C SER A 633 -13.16 0.09 25.06
N ALA A 634 -12.41 0.71 26.00
CA ALA A 634 -11.12 1.32 25.67
C ALA A 634 -10.05 0.29 25.25
N SER A 635 -10.17 -0.96 25.67
CA SER A 635 -9.32 -2.07 25.23
C SER A 635 -9.60 -2.42 23.76
N ASP A 636 -10.89 -2.52 23.41
CA ASP A 636 -11.32 -2.86 22.05
C ASP A 636 -10.93 -1.73 21.09
N ALA A 637 -11.10 -0.46 21.50
CA ALA A 637 -10.68 0.70 20.72
C ALA A 637 -9.18 0.64 20.33
N ARG A 638 -8.31 0.26 21.28
CA ARG A 638 -6.87 0.13 21.01
C ARG A 638 -6.51 -1.05 20.12
N GLN A 639 -7.23 -2.17 20.27
CA GLN A 639 -6.99 -3.37 19.47
C GLN A 639 -7.53 -3.27 18.05
N THR A 640 -8.52 -2.40 17.80
CA THR A 640 -9.11 -2.22 16.47
C THR A 640 -8.24 -1.38 15.53
N ILE A 641 -7.27 -0.63 16.07
CA ILE A 641 -6.34 0.15 15.26
C ILE A 641 -5.41 -0.82 14.52
N GLU A 642 -5.50 -0.84 13.20
CA GLU A 642 -4.62 -1.62 12.34
C GLU A 642 -3.25 -0.93 12.19
N TRP A 643 -2.38 -1.10 13.18
CA TRP A 643 -1.04 -0.50 13.21
C TRP A 643 -0.20 -0.77 11.97
N PRO A 644 -0.17 -2.00 11.40
CA PRO A 644 0.58 -2.26 10.17
C PRO A 644 0.13 -1.37 9.00
N VAL A 645 -1.17 -1.11 8.88
CA VAL A 645 -1.70 -0.23 7.83
C VAL A 645 -1.25 1.22 8.04
N LEU A 646 -1.35 1.73 9.28
CA LEU A 646 -0.91 3.10 9.60
C LEU A 646 0.60 3.28 9.38
N ILE A 647 1.41 2.31 9.81
CA ILE A 647 2.86 2.34 9.62
C ILE A 647 3.20 2.33 8.12
N ALA A 648 2.56 1.46 7.34
CA ALA A 648 2.77 1.39 5.90
C ALA A 648 2.40 2.71 5.20
N ILE A 649 1.27 3.34 5.56
CA ILE A 649 0.86 4.65 5.03
C ILE A 649 1.90 5.72 5.37
N GLY A 650 2.28 5.85 6.65
CA GLY A 650 3.24 6.86 7.09
C GLY A 650 4.59 6.74 6.40
N ALA A 651 5.11 5.52 6.28
CA ALA A 651 6.38 5.24 5.63
C ALA A 651 6.32 5.40 4.10
N SER A 652 5.19 5.10 3.46
CA SER A 652 5.02 5.29 2.01
C SER A 652 5.13 6.77 1.58
N PHE A 653 4.70 7.72 2.44
CA PHE A 653 4.92 9.15 2.19
C PHE A 653 6.41 9.52 2.16
N GLY A 654 7.23 8.90 3.02
CA GLY A 654 8.69 9.07 3.01
C GLY A 654 9.32 8.56 1.71
N LEU A 655 8.88 7.39 1.22
CA LEU A 655 9.34 6.84 -0.05
C LEU A 655 8.93 7.73 -1.23
N GLY A 656 7.69 8.26 -1.23
CA GLY A 656 7.24 9.25 -2.23
C GLY A 656 8.13 10.49 -2.25
N THR A 657 8.46 11.03 -1.08
CA THR A 657 9.39 12.18 -0.94
C THR A 657 10.79 11.86 -1.48
N ALA A 658 11.28 10.63 -1.27
CA ALA A 658 12.58 10.19 -1.81
C ALA A 658 12.58 10.15 -3.34
N LEU A 659 11.52 9.64 -3.96
CA LEU A 659 11.37 9.62 -5.42
C LEU A 659 11.33 11.03 -6.01
N GLU A 660 10.65 11.96 -5.34
CA GLU A 660 10.57 13.35 -5.76
C GLU A 660 11.95 14.05 -5.64
N LYS A 661 12.58 14.01 -4.46
CA LYS A 661 13.85 14.69 -4.21
C LYS A 661 15.03 14.12 -4.98
N SER A 662 15.04 12.83 -5.24
CA SER A 662 16.09 12.20 -6.05
C SER A 662 15.99 12.49 -7.54
N GLY A 663 14.88 13.08 -8.01
CA GLY A 663 14.58 13.29 -9.43
C GLY A 663 14.06 12.04 -10.14
N ALA A 664 13.86 10.94 -9.43
CA ALA A 664 13.33 9.69 -10.00
C ALA A 664 11.92 9.87 -10.58
N ALA A 665 11.07 10.63 -9.87
CA ALA A 665 9.73 10.93 -10.32
C ALA A 665 9.75 11.71 -11.65
N LEU A 666 10.60 12.75 -11.76
CA LEU A 666 10.77 13.52 -12.99
C LEU A 666 11.29 12.67 -14.15
N PHE A 667 12.32 11.84 -13.90
CA PHE A 667 12.90 10.96 -14.93
C PHE A 667 11.86 9.98 -15.49
N LEU A 668 11.13 9.28 -14.63
CA LEU A 668 10.12 8.30 -15.06
C LEU A 668 8.93 8.99 -15.74
N SER A 669 8.48 10.14 -15.22
CA SER A 669 7.39 10.91 -15.82
C SER A 669 7.79 11.48 -17.18
N SER A 670 9.03 11.98 -17.36
CA SER A 670 9.50 12.48 -18.65
C SER A 670 9.51 11.38 -19.72
N LYS A 671 9.91 10.16 -19.36
CA LYS A 671 9.85 9.01 -20.28
C LYS A 671 8.42 8.64 -20.65
N LEU A 672 7.52 8.61 -19.67
CA LEU A 672 6.10 8.35 -19.89
C LEU A 672 5.48 9.41 -20.81
N VAL A 673 5.70 10.69 -20.51
CA VAL A 673 5.18 11.82 -21.29
C VAL A 673 5.76 11.81 -22.70
N ALA A 674 7.06 11.56 -22.88
CA ALA A 674 7.68 11.47 -24.19
C ALA A 674 7.02 10.41 -25.10
N ILE A 675 6.56 9.29 -24.53
CA ILE A 675 5.84 8.24 -25.26
C ILE A 675 4.40 8.67 -25.55
N THR A 676 3.74 9.37 -24.64
CA THR A 676 2.31 9.71 -24.71
C THR A 676 2.03 11.08 -25.34
N GLN A 677 2.99 12.00 -25.33
CA GLN A 677 2.85 13.37 -25.86
C GLN A 677 2.32 13.45 -27.30
N PRO A 678 2.73 12.58 -28.25
CA PRO A 678 2.18 12.62 -29.60
C PRO A 678 0.67 12.32 -29.65
N LEU A 679 0.13 11.66 -28.62
CA LEU A 679 -1.27 11.24 -28.52
C LEU A 679 -2.10 12.20 -27.65
N GLY A 680 -1.49 13.24 -27.08
CA GLY A 680 -2.15 14.26 -26.27
C GLY A 680 -2.39 13.90 -24.78
N PRO A 681 -2.98 14.81 -24.00
CA PRO A 681 -3.11 14.69 -22.55
C PRO A 681 -4.00 13.52 -22.11
N TYR A 682 -4.98 13.13 -22.93
CA TYR A 682 -5.79 11.94 -22.67
C TYR A 682 -4.96 10.65 -22.62
N ALA A 683 -3.96 10.53 -23.49
CA ALA A 683 -3.07 9.37 -23.47
C ALA A 683 -2.16 9.36 -22.26
N THR A 684 -1.68 10.52 -21.82
CA THR A 684 -0.89 10.65 -20.61
C THR A 684 -1.73 10.27 -19.36
N LEU A 685 -2.96 10.76 -19.27
CA LEU A 685 -3.90 10.38 -18.21
C LEU A 685 -4.16 8.87 -18.21
N ALA A 686 -4.43 8.29 -19.37
CA ALA A 686 -4.69 6.87 -19.55
C ALA A 686 -3.49 6.02 -19.11
N ALA A 687 -2.27 6.45 -19.44
CA ALA A 687 -1.05 5.75 -19.06
C ALA A 687 -0.79 5.82 -17.55
N ILE A 688 -0.98 6.99 -16.91
CA ILE A 688 -0.85 7.14 -15.45
C ILE A 688 -1.87 6.28 -14.73
N TYR A 689 -3.13 6.31 -15.17
CA TYR A 689 -4.17 5.46 -14.60
C TYR A 689 -3.80 3.98 -14.73
N PHE A 690 -3.37 3.55 -15.93
CA PHE A 690 -2.99 2.16 -16.19
C PHE A 690 -1.83 1.70 -15.31
N VAL A 691 -0.76 2.49 -15.22
CA VAL A 691 0.39 2.18 -14.35
C VAL A 691 -0.05 2.08 -12.90
N THR A 692 -0.86 3.03 -12.42
CA THR A 692 -1.37 3.01 -11.05
C THR A 692 -2.26 1.79 -10.79
N MET A 693 -3.13 1.44 -11.75
CA MET A 693 -3.99 0.25 -11.67
C MET A 693 -3.16 -1.04 -11.57
N VAL A 694 -2.11 -1.18 -12.39
CA VAL A 694 -1.21 -2.35 -12.34
C VAL A 694 -0.46 -2.40 -11.01
N LEU A 695 0.06 -1.28 -10.53
CA LEU A 695 0.69 -1.21 -9.20
C LEU A 695 -0.29 -1.64 -8.11
N ASN A 696 -1.53 -1.20 -8.17
CA ASN A 696 -2.56 -1.50 -7.19
C ASN A 696 -2.94 -3.00 -7.13
N GLU A 697 -2.85 -3.72 -8.25
CA GLU A 697 -3.07 -5.18 -8.26
C GLU A 697 -1.88 -5.97 -7.68
N LEU A 698 -0.70 -5.37 -7.62
CA LEU A 698 0.54 -6.01 -7.15
C LEU A 698 0.85 -5.70 -5.69
N ILE A 699 0.43 -4.51 -5.21
CA ILE A 699 0.77 -4.00 -3.88
C ILE A 699 -0.50 -3.48 -3.17
N THR A 700 -0.33 -2.87 -2.00
CA THR A 700 -1.47 -2.26 -1.28
C THR A 700 -1.92 -0.96 -1.94
N ASN A 701 -3.21 -0.66 -1.87
CA ASN A 701 -3.84 0.55 -2.43
C ASN A 701 -3.14 1.85 -1.99
N ASN A 702 -2.86 1.97 -0.69
CA ASN A 702 -2.19 3.15 -0.14
C ASN A 702 -0.75 3.29 -0.66
N GLY A 703 -0.05 2.16 -0.81
CA GLY A 703 1.29 2.12 -1.40
C GLY A 703 1.28 2.51 -2.87
N ALA A 704 0.33 2.00 -3.65
CA ALA A 704 0.17 2.34 -5.07
C ALA A 704 -0.11 3.85 -5.25
N ALA A 705 -1.02 4.42 -4.43
CA ALA A 705 -1.32 5.85 -4.45
C ALA A 705 -0.08 6.69 -4.12
N ALA A 706 0.64 6.36 -3.05
CA ALA A 706 1.82 7.11 -2.61
C ALA A 706 2.96 7.05 -3.62
N LEU A 707 3.15 5.92 -4.29
CA LEU A 707 4.16 5.77 -5.34
C LEU A 707 3.77 6.50 -6.63
N ALA A 708 2.51 6.41 -7.05
CA ALA A 708 2.06 7.00 -8.31
C ALA A 708 1.92 8.54 -8.22
N PHE A 709 1.65 9.10 -7.04
CA PHE A 709 1.38 10.52 -6.86
C PHE A 709 2.51 11.44 -7.33
N PRO A 710 3.80 11.26 -6.97
CA PRO A 710 4.87 12.11 -7.49
C PRO A 710 5.01 12.06 -9.01
N PHE A 711 4.73 10.89 -9.62
CA PHE A 711 4.79 10.73 -11.07
C PHE A 711 3.66 11.49 -11.77
N CYS A 712 2.44 11.44 -11.22
CA CYS A 712 1.31 12.13 -11.84
C CYS A 712 1.50 13.67 -11.79
N LEU A 713 2.04 14.21 -10.71
CA LEU A 713 2.34 15.65 -10.60
C LEU A 713 3.35 16.09 -11.65
N LYS A 714 4.47 15.37 -11.75
CA LYS A 714 5.51 15.70 -12.73
C LYS A 714 5.05 15.49 -14.18
N ALA A 715 4.20 14.52 -14.43
CA ALA A 715 3.62 14.32 -15.76
C ALA A 715 2.64 15.45 -16.14
N ALA A 716 1.84 15.93 -15.19
CA ALA A 716 0.96 17.08 -15.40
C ALA A 716 1.75 18.35 -15.73
N GLU A 717 2.81 18.62 -14.95
CA GLU A 717 3.73 19.73 -15.17
C GLU A 717 4.38 19.68 -16.56
N LEU A 718 4.95 18.53 -16.94
CA LEU A 718 5.58 18.33 -18.25
C LEU A 718 4.59 18.41 -19.41
N SER A 719 3.33 18.08 -19.18
CA SER A 719 2.26 18.17 -20.19
C SER A 719 1.61 19.55 -20.23
N HIS A 720 2.04 20.51 -19.40
CA HIS A 720 1.44 21.83 -19.22
C HIS A 720 -0.08 21.77 -18.96
N CYS A 721 -0.50 20.83 -18.12
CA CYS A 721 -1.89 20.60 -17.76
C CYS A 721 -2.12 20.81 -16.27
N ASP A 722 -3.37 21.09 -15.87
CA ASP A 722 -3.76 21.05 -14.47
C ASP A 722 -3.43 19.69 -13.85
N SER A 723 -2.89 19.69 -12.66
CA SER A 723 -2.54 18.47 -11.92
C SER A 723 -3.77 17.72 -11.39
N ARG A 724 -4.90 18.39 -11.18
CA ARG A 724 -6.08 17.82 -10.54
C ARG A 724 -6.65 16.60 -11.26
N PRO A 725 -6.87 16.58 -12.59
CA PRO A 725 -7.32 15.38 -13.30
C PRO A 725 -6.38 14.16 -13.09
N PHE A 726 -5.08 14.39 -13.11
CA PHE A 726 -4.09 13.33 -12.93
C PHE A 726 -4.08 12.77 -11.49
N VAL A 727 -4.25 13.64 -10.51
CA VAL A 727 -4.37 13.25 -9.09
C VAL A 727 -5.66 12.44 -8.86
N MET A 728 -6.79 12.87 -9.43
CA MET A 728 -8.04 12.13 -9.36
C MET A 728 -7.95 10.77 -10.06
N ALA A 729 -7.22 10.69 -11.18
CA ALA A 729 -6.94 9.43 -11.85
C ALA A 729 -6.14 8.46 -10.95
N VAL A 730 -5.12 8.95 -10.25
CA VAL A 730 -4.35 8.15 -9.29
C VAL A 730 -5.23 7.70 -8.12
N ALA A 731 -6.07 8.57 -7.55
CA ALA A 731 -6.94 8.23 -6.44
C ALA A 731 -7.93 7.11 -6.79
N LEU A 732 -8.56 7.19 -7.97
CA LEU A 732 -9.51 6.18 -8.46
C LEU A 732 -8.79 4.88 -8.85
N ALA A 733 -7.69 4.96 -9.60
CA ALA A 733 -6.94 3.80 -10.03
C ALA A 733 -6.31 3.02 -8.87
N ALA A 734 -5.82 3.73 -7.85
CA ALA A 734 -5.29 3.12 -6.63
C ALA A 734 -6.38 2.54 -5.72
N SER A 735 -7.65 2.88 -5.94
CA SER A 735 -8.77 2.33 -5.19
C SER A 735 -9.42 1.14 -5.92
N PHE A 736 -9.38 1.09 -7.25
CA PHE A 736 -10.01 0.05 -8.07
C PHE A 736 -9.04 -1.10 -8.35
N ALA A 737 -9.04 -2.12 -7.48
CA ALA A 737 -8.30 -3.37 -7.66
C ALA A 737 -9.28 -4.54 -7.61
N PHE A 738 -9.55 -5.18 -8.75
CA PHE A 738 -10.57 -6.23 -8.86
C PHE A 738 -10.03 -7.53 -9.44
N ALA A 739 -8.87 -7.52 -10.09
CA ALA A 739 -8.35 -8.68 -10.81
C ALA A 739 -7.63 -9.69 -9.89
N SER A 740 -7.14 -9.23 -8.73
CA SER A 740 -6.38 -10.06 -7.81
C SER A 740 -7.10 -10.21 -6.46
N PRO A 741 -7.18 -11.43 -5.89
CA PRO A 741 -7.66 -11.58 -4.52
C PRO A 741 -6.71 -10.96 -3.51
N VAL A 742 -5.43 -10.77 -3.90
CA VAL A 742 -4.35 -10.28 -3.05
C VAL A 742 -4.35 -8.76 -2.95
N GLY A 743 -4.82 -8.05 -3.99
CA GLY A 743 -4.80 -6.58 -4.09
C GLY A 743 -5.59 -5.87 -2.99
N TYR A 744 -6.63 -6.50 -2.44
CA TYR A 744 -7.50 -5.88 -1.44
C TYR A 744 -7.85 -6.83 -0.28
N GLN A 745 -7.84 -6.32 0.97
CA GLN A 745 -8.20 -7.14 2.15
C GLN A 745 -9.60 -7.74 2.03
N THR A 746 -10.57 -6.99 1.50
CA THR A 746 -11.96 -7.44 1.34
C THR A 746 -12.09 -8.62 0.40
N HIS A 747 -11.22 -8.73 -0.62
CA HIS A 747 -11.17 -9.88 -1.52
C HIS A 747 -10.72 -11.14 -0.80
N MET A 748 -9.67 -11.02 0.02
CA MET A 748 -9.17 -12.14 0.84
C MET A 748 -10.24 -12.66 1.82
N MET A 749 -11.04 -11.74 2.40
CA MET A 749 -12.09 -12.12 3.34
C MET A 749 -13.21 -12.95 2.69
N VAL A 750 -13.57 -12.66 1.45
CA VAL A 750 -14.60 -13.41 0.72
C VAL A 750 -14.06 -14.63 -0.01
N PHE A 751 -12.73 -14.74 -0.15
CA PHE A 751 -12.07 -15.77 -0.94
C PHE A 751 -12.36 -17.17 -0.42
N GLY A 752 -12.11 -17.42 0.86
CA GLY A 752 -12.36 -18.69 1.53
C GLY A 752 -13.85 -19.03 1.62
N PRO A 753 -14.68 -18.17 2.26
CA PRO A 753 -16.10 -18.41 2.42
C PRO A 753 -16.87 -18.61 1.11
N GLY A 754 -16.43 -17.98 0.02
CA GLY A 754 -17.01 -18.15 -1.32
C GLY A 754 -16.46 -19.36 -2.08
N GLY A 755 -15.44 -20.03 -1.55
CA GLY A 755 -14.76 -21.15 -2.21
C GLY A 755 -14.14 -20.75 -3.55
N TYR A 756 -13.66 -19.51 -3.68
CA TYR A 756 -13.13 -18.99 -4.94
C TYR A 756 -11.72 -19.49 -5.25
N ARG A 757 -11.39 -19.46 -6.54
CA ARG A 757 -10.04 -19.62 -7.06
C ARG A 757 -9.50 -18.26 -7.54
N PHE A 758 -8.19 -18.13 -7.62
CA PHE A 758 -7.56 -16.92 -8.18
C PHE A 758 -8.14 -16.56 -9.56
N SER A 759 -8.33 -17.57 -10.41
CA SER A 759 -8.90 -17.39 -11.75
C SER A 759 -10.30 -16.79 -11.78
N ASP A 760 -11.08 -16.92 -10.71
CA ASP A 760 -12.44 -16.38 -10.65
C ASP A 760 -12.40 -14.85 -10.52
N PHE A 761 -11.45 -14.32 -9.72
CA PHE A 761 -11.19 -12.89 -9.62
C PHE A 761 -10.69 -12.32 -10.94
N VAL A 762 -9.74 -13.00 -11.60
CA VAL A 762 -9.23 -12.58 -12.92
C VAL A 762 -10.35 -12.49 -13.94
N LYS A 763 -11.21 -13.53 -14.01
CA LYS A 763 -12.32 -13.59 -14.99
C LYS A 763 -13.35 -12.47 -14.80
N VAL A 764 -13.66 -12.13 -13.56
CA VAL A 764 -14.67 -11.11 -13.24
C VAL A 764 -14.04 -9.72 -13.13
N GLY A 765 -12.84 -9.63 -12.55
CA GLY A 765 -12.20 -8.36 -12.21
C GLY A 765 -11.48 -7.70 -13.38
N VAL A 766 -10.76 -8.44 -14.23
CA VAL A 766 -10.04 -7.83 -15.36
C VAL A 766 -10.98 -7.07 -16.31
N PRO A 767 -12.11 -7.65 -16.75
CA PRO A 767 -13.04 -6.89 -17.59
C PRO A 767 -13.62 -5.66 -16.89
N LEU A 768 -13.86 -5.74 -15.56
CA LEU A 768 -14.32 -4.59 -14.79
C LEU A 768 -13.25 -3.50 -14.70
N ASN A 769 -11.98 -3.87 -14.44
CA ASN A 769 -10.86 -2.93 -14.41
C ASN A 769 -10.73 -2.17 -15.75
N ILE A 770 -10.80 -2.89 -16.87
CA ILE A 770 -10.73 -2.30 -18.21
C ILE A 770 -11.92 -1.36 -18.46
N LEU A 771 -13.12 -1.78 -18.08
CA LEU A 771 -14.34 -0.97 -18.23
C LEU A 771 -14.24 0.34 -17.44
N LEU A 772 -13.78 0.27 -16.18
CA LEU A 772 -13.60 1.43 -15.33
C LEU A 772 -12.43 2.31 -15.79
N TRP A 773 -11.35 1.74 -16.29
CA TRP A 773 -10.25 2.48 -16.90
C TRP A 773 -10.77 3.35 -18.05
N ILE A 774 -11.51 2.76 -19.00
CA ILE A 774 -12.11 3.50 -20.12
C ILE A 774 -13.09 4.58 -19.60
N ALA A 775 -13.94 4.23 -18.64
CA ALA A 775 -14.89 5.17 -18.05
C ALA A 775 -14.17 6.37 -17.40
N CYS A 776 -13.12 6.13 -16.63
CA CYS A 776 -12.35 7.18 -15.97
C CYS A 776 -11.60 8.08 -16.96
N ILE A 777 -11.05 7.53 -18.05
CA ILE A 777 -10.39 8.36 -19.11
C ILE A 777 -11.39 9.34 -19.73
N ILE A 778 -12.67 8.97 -19.82
CA ILE A 778 -13.71 9.85 -20.37
C ILE A 778 -14.22 10.81 -19.29
N LEU A 779 -14.56 10.31 -18.11
CA LEU A 779 -15.22 11.07 -17.06
C LEU A 779 -14.30 12.10 -16.40
N ILE A 780 -13.05 11.75 -16.11
CA ILE A 780 -12.14 12.63 -15.38
C ILE A 780 -11.93 13.95 -16.11
N PRO A 781 -11.57 14.01 -17.41
CA PRO A 781 -11.37 15.27 -18.11
C PRO A 781 -12.67 16.07 -18.35
N MET A 782 -13.83 15.40 -18.33
CA MET A 782 -15.14 16.09 -18.40
C MET A 782 -15.47 16.83 -17.10
N ILE A 783 -15.00 16.31 -15.96
CA ILE A 783 -15.26 16.88 -14.63
C ILE A 783 -14.16 17.87 -14.24
N TRP A 784 -12.91 17.50 -14.48
CA TRP A 784 -11.71 18.31 -14.23
C TRP A 784 -10.98 18.53 -15.56
N PRO A 785 -11.19 19.69 -16.24
CA PRO A 785 -10.53 19.99 -17.51
C PRO A 785 -9.00 20.05 -17.36
N PHE A 786 -8.27 19.76 -18.44
CA PHE A 786 -6.80 19.86 -18.48
C PHE A 786 -6.27 21.30 -18.56
N THR A 787 -7.15 22.26 -18.79
CA THR A 787 -6.78 23.69 -18.89
C THR A 787 -6.44 24.25 -17.51
N VAL A 788 -5.27 24.94 -17.43
CA VAL A 788 -4.83 25.69 -16.24
C VAL A 788 -5.63 26.98 -16.12
#